data_fc3bc043fea1028655f1aea74a107461
#
_entry.id   fc3bc043fea1028655f1aea74a107461
#
_cell.length_a   1.000
_cell.length_b   1.000
_cell.length_c   1.000
_cell.angle_alpha   90.00
_cell.angle_beta   90.00
_cell.angle_gamma   90.00
#
_symmetry.space_group_name_H-M   'P 1'
#
loop_
_entity.id
_entity.type
_entity.pdbx_description
1 polymer ?
#
loop_
_entity_poly.entity_id
_entity_poly.type
_entity_poly.pdbx_seq_one_letter_code
_entity_poly.pdbx_strand_id
1 'polypeptide(L)'
;MNSAVTKTLLALLLALRELATPLSSDEQSVLQDVGQQLEIGPDYWDDIEEQLMAVIAANLALNKLYQHNKNQLDALDHLLPLNLLPSPDDLIAEFSARETKEVVTFNGQIKDISYTQVNQLVELTSSILKTENQDHTVKRLSFVLQPISDYIQTYRFFNTHFCDPKNQTTVPPSEPLIHGQVYTLFIDISPEPKGIDAEPTPFPDEALAQVWNDRETLTLDAIVTSKNEDFSIDAQVKQLTLPRSGASDRIKFTVKPNRFEGRGYIRVELFYRGYLLQSKQIAVLVVPTAGSEIPESLRPPQTARITFTTTNLLSNEQLALLPERVLTVDVELDQRDGSIDFRFLDRTQGNRELAFYDTTLQPAALGNAIVGIRQQLCSTLVYGYYGLVEGSLEQLNTWLPKLADAGRELYRQILPQNQGLLGDEQGEFLQAALKPGTVIQVNPVLGKVTIPWGLLYERKVKPSKRTSVCGRFTNHDLDCTNCPNKDNPNFVCPHGFWGYRYSIEQLPCWVSNKHSTPSALVRQIQNDLPLYLSFNVWREFNLWEEHQEKLKAAGSLELLTCEEILQLEMTWETHGNQLDLVYFYCHGGVEEIAKRPYLELSDDRIYSNFLECYESTWKHYPLVFLNGCATGDYGPESYVSLIDDFLNAGASGVVGTECPVSEPFAEHYATEVLKRLFAGEPMGQAMLTVRRELLQRYSNPLGLVYSLYAAHEIALACPVSRA
;
A
#
# COMPACT_ATOMS: atom_id res chain seq x y z
N MET A 1 -19.01 23.05 -9.57
CA MET A 1 -17.82 23.91 -9.67
C MET A 1 -16.58 23.07 -9.44
N ASN A 2 -15.55 23.21 -10.26
CA ASN A 2 -14.41 22.29 -10.31
C ASN A 2 -13.49 22.52 -9.10
N SER A 3 -12.91 21.47 -8.53
CA SER A 3 -11.88 21.50 -7.48
C SER A 3 -10.75 22.51 -7.80
N ALA A 4 -10.44 22.70 -9.10
CA ALA A 4 -9.44 23.64 -9.57
C ALA A 4 -9.74 25.11 -9.19
N VAL A 5 -11.00 25.56 -9.33
CA VAL A 5 -11.41 26.92 -8.96
C VAL A 5 -11.19 27.20 -7.49
N THR A 6 -11.62 26.26 -6.63
CA THR A 6 -11.44 26.35 -5.17
C THR A 6 -9.99 26.52 -4.80
N LYS A 7 -9.11 25.71 -5.38
CA LYS A 7 -7.67 25.73 -5.11
C LYS A 7 -7.01 27.03 -5.62
N THR A 8 -7.43 27.53 -6.78
CA THR A 8 -6.94 28.81 -7.33
C THR A 8 -7.30 29.98 -6.43
N LEU A 9 -8.54 30.06 -5.97
CA LEU A 9 -8.99 31.13 -5.07
C LEU A 9 -8.33 31.06 -3.70
N LEU A 10 -8.22 29.86 -3.13
CA LEU A 10 -7.51 29.66 -1.84
C LEU A 10 -6.03 30.02 -1.95
N ALA A 11 -5.36 29.59 -3.01
CA ALA A 11 -3.95 29.94 -3.24
C ALA A 11 -3.73 31.45 -3.33
N LEU A 12 -4.65 32.17 -3.98
CA LEU A 12 -4.63 33.62 -4.04
C LEU A 12 -4.79 34.27 -2.66
N LEU A 13 -5.80 33.85 -1.89
CA LEU A 13 -6.05 34.42 -0.56
C LEU A 13 -4.87 34.18 0.40
N LEU A 14 -4.29 32.99 0.36
CA LEU A 14 -3.10 32.68 1.16
C LEU A 14 -1.89 33.52 0.72
N ALA A 15 -1.69 33.68 -0.59
CA ALA A 15 -0.61 34.50 -1.14
C ALA A 15 -0.74 35.99 -0.77
N LEU A 16 -1.95 36.55 -0.86
CA LEU A 16 -2.24 37.92 -0.43
C LEU A 16 -2.01 38.12 1.08
N ARG A 17 -2.35 37.13 1.90
CA ARG A 17 -2.09 37.16 3.35
C ARG A 17 -0.60 37.25 3.67
N GLU A 18 0.22 36.52 2.93
CA GLU A 18 1.67 36.41 3.15
C GLU A 18 2.46 37.52 2.45
N LEU A 19 1.82 38.30 1.59
CA LEU A 19 2.48 39.36 0.82
C LEU A 19 3.04 40.46 1.74
N ALA A 20 4.36 40.64 1.70
CA ALA A 20 5.03 41.60 2.55
C ALA A 20 4.93 43.03 2.01
N THR A 21 4.89 43.20 0.68
CA THR A 21 4.81 44.49 -0.02
C THR A 21 3.39 44.75 -0.45
N PRO A 22 2.80 45.92 -0.19
CA PRO A 22 1.46 46.25 -0.66
C PRO A 22 1.33 46.19 -2.19
N LEU A 23 0.14 45.81 -2.67
CA LEU A 23 -0.20 45.86 -4.06
C LEU A 23 -0.19 47.31 -4.61
N SER A 24 0.19 47.48 -5.84
CA SER A 24 0.07 48.77 -6.53
C SER A 24 -1.41 49.12 -6.80
N SER A 25 -1.69 50.42 -7.04
CA SER A 25 -3.05 50.88 -7.34
C SER A 25 -3.64 50.22 -8.60
N ASP A 26 -2.81 49.91 -9.58
CA ASP A 26 -3.24 49.23 -10.80
C ASP A 26 -3.60 47.79 -10.56
N GLU A 27 -2.78 47.07 -9.79
CA GLU A 27 -3.06 45.67 -9.36
C GLU A 27 -4.32 45.59 -8.53
N GLN A 28 -4.51 46.52 -7.58
CA GLN A 28 -5.71 46.64 -6.76
C GLN A 28 -6.97 46.84 -7.60
N SER A 29 -6.90 47.74 -8.61
CA SER A 29 -8.03 48.00 -9.51
C SER A 29 -8.45 46.76 -10.30
N VAL A 30 -7.48 46.03 -10.87
CA VAL A 30 -7.80 44.80 -11.62
C VAL A 30 -8.37 43.69 -10.69
N LEU A 31 -7.85 43.55 -9.46
CA LEU A 31 -8.41 42.61 -8.52
C LEU A 31 -9.84 43.01 -8.07
N GLN A 32 -10.16 44.33 -8.02
CA GLN A 32 -11.53 44.76 -7.76
C GLN A 32 -12.48 44.38 -8.89
N ASP A 33 -12.03 44.52 -10.16
CA ASP A 33 -12.82 44.10 -11.31
C ASP A 33 -13.05 42.58 -11.30
N VAL A 34 -12.02 41.78 -10.98
CA VAL A 34 -12.14 40.33 -10.77
C VAL A 34 -13.14 40.02 -9.66
N GLY A 35 -13.09 40.72 -8.54
CA GLY A 35 -14.04 40.55 -7.43
C GLY A 35 -15.50 40.86 -7.86
N GLN A 36 -15.73 41.86 -8.68
CA GLN A 36 -17.07 42.17 -9.21
C GLN A 36 -17.57 41.09 -10.19
N GLN A 37 -16.69 40.56 -11.04
CA GLN A 37 -17.02 39.47 -11.95
C GLN A 37 -17.36 38.18 -11.22
N LEU A 38 -16.62 37.83 -10.18
CA LEU A 38 -16.92 36.67 -9.31
C LEU A 38 -18.33 36.74 -8.66
N GLU A 39 -18.79 37.96 -8.32
CA GLU A 39 -20.13 38.17 -7.77
C GLU A 39 -21.25 37.94 -8.77
N ILE A 40 -21.02 38.29 -10.05
CA ILE A 40 -22.02 38.14 -11.14
C ILE A 40 -22.29 36.65 -11.42
N GLY A 41 -21.31 35.82 -11.35
CA GLY A 41 -21.46 34.35 -11.44
C GLY A 41 -20.20 33.66 -11.96
N PRO A 42 -19.98 32.44 -11.45
CA PRO A 42 -18.81 31.62 -11.80
C PRO A 42 -18.86 31.01 -13.21
N ASP A 43 -19.92 31.25 -13.99
CA ASP A 43 -20.09 30.71 -15.36
C ASP A 43 -19.11 31.30 -16.37
N TYR A 44 -18.47 32.41 -16.01
CA TYR A 44 -17.42 33.09 -16.81
C TYR A 44 -16.01 32.85 -16.23
N TRP A 45 -15.77 31.73 -15.59
CA TRP A 45 -14.52 31.46 -14.89
C TRP A 45 -13.28 31.60 -15.78
N ASP A 46 -13.33 31.15 -17.03
CA ASP A 46 -12.18 31.19 -17.95
C ASP A 46 -11.68 32.63 -18.19
N ASP A 47 -12.60 33.58 -18.35
CA ASP A 47 -12.26 35.01 -18.52
C ASP A 47 -11.73 35.62 -17.20
N ILE A 48 -12.30 35.22 -16.08
CA ILE A 48 -11.88 35.65 -14.73
C ILE A 48 -10.48 35.12 -14.42
N GLU A 49 -10.22 33.85 -14.71
CA GLU A 49 -8.93 33.21 -14.47
C GLU A 49 -7.81 33.87 -15.30
N GLU A 50 -8.06 34.20 -16.56
CA GLU A 50 -7.09 34.89 -17.42
C GLU A 50 -6.67 36.25 -16.83
N GLN A 51 -7.64 37.05 -16.39
CA GLN A 51 -7.36 38.36 -15.77
C GLN A 51 -6.64 38.21 -14.44
N LEU A 52 -7.05 37.24 -13.60
CA LEU A 52 -6.43 36.95 -12.34
C LEU A 52 -4.97 36.51 -12.50
N MET A 53 -4.73 35.59 -13.44
CA MET A 53 -3.38 35.11 -13.72
C MET A 53 -2.48 36.18 -14.30
N ALA A 54 -3.02 37.15 -15.08
CA ALA A 54 -2.26 38.27 -15.59
C ALA A 54 -1.73 39.18 -14.45
N VAL A 55 -2.57 39.47 -13.44
CA VAL A 55 -2.16 40.28 -12.27
C VAL A 55 -1.13 39.51 -11.43
N ILE A 56 -1.36 38.21 -11.17
CA ILE A 56 -0.43 37.37 -10.40
C ILE A 56 0.93 37.34 -11.13
N ALA A 57 0.95 37.16 -12.46
CA ALA A 57 2.20 37.08 -13.22
C ALA A 57 2.96 38.44 -13.25
N ALA A 58 2.25 39.57 -13.21
CA ALA A 58 2.84 40.90 -13.20
C ALA A 58 3.58 41.21 -11.88
N ASN A 59 3.13 40.67 -10.77
CA ASN A 59 3.77 40.86 -9.46
C ASN A 59 4.61 39.66 -9.08
N LEU A 60 5.93 39.79 -9.16
CA LEU A 60 6.88 38.70 -8.90
C LEU A 60 6.77 38.09 -7.51
N ALA A 61 6.53 38.94 -6.47
CA ALA A 61 6.39 38.47 -5.09
C ALA A 61 5.07 37.72 -4.88
N LEU A 62 3.97 38.26 -5.40
CA LEU A 62 2.66 37.61 -5.36
C LEU A 62 2.67 36.30 -6.15
N ASN A 63 3.25 36.28 -7.34
CA ASN A 63 3.35 35.08 -8.16
C ASN A 63 4.11 33.96 -7.43
N LYS A 64 5.24 34.28 -6.80
CA LYS A 64 6.02 33.30 -6.04
C LYS A 64 5.20 32.69 -4.89
N LEU A 65 4.49 33.51 -4.14
CA LEU A 65 3.63 33.05 -3.04
C LEU A 65 2.43 32.27 -3.55
N TYR A 66 1.79 32.75 -4.64
CA TYR A 66 0.68 32.06 -5.26
C TYR A 66 1.08 30.65 -5.76
N GLN A 67 2.18 30.56 -6.51
CA GLN A 67 2.66 29.27 -7.00
C GLN A 67 3.03 28.32 -5.87
N HIS A 68 3.64 28.84 -4.80
CA HIS A 68 3.96 28.07 -3.60
C HIS A 68 2.67 27.46 -2.98
N ASN A 69 1.68 28.29 -2.67
CA ASN A 69 0.42 27.85 -2.07
C ASN A 69 -0.40 26.95 -3.02
N LYS A 70 -0.40 27.28 -4.33
CA LYS A 70 -1.09 26.48 -5.34
C LYS A 70 -0.52 25.06 -5.44
N ASN A 71 0.80 24.93 -5.47
CA ASN A 71 1.48 23.64 -5.50
C ASN A 71 1.17 22.79 -4.25
N GLN A 72 1.12 23.43 -3.07
CA GLN A 72 0.72 22.72 -1.84
C GLN A 72 -0.73 22.25 -1.90
N LEU A 73 -1.65 23.10 -2.33
CA LEU A 73 -3.07 22.76 -2.46
C LEU A 73 -3.32 21.69 -3.54
N ASP A 74 -2.60 21.75 -4.66
CA ASP A 74 -2.71 20.75 -5.71
C ASP A 74 -2.19 19.39 -5.26
N ALA A 75 -1.13 19.36 -4.45
CA ALA A 75 -0.59 18.16 -3.86
C ALA A 75 -1.55 17.49 -2.86
N LEU A 76 -2.43 18.24 -2.24
CA LEU A 76 -3.41 17.72 -1.26
C LEU A 76 -4.70 17.21 -1.90
N ASP A 77 -4.93 17.46 -3.17
CA ASP A 77 -6.10 17.11 -3.99
C ASP A 77 -7.41 16.83 -3.21
N HIS A 78 -7.65 15.59 -2.79
CA HIS A 78 -8.87 15.20 -2.06
C HIS A 78 -8.77 15.30 -0.54
N LEU A 79 -7.62 15.72 -0.01
CA LEU A 79 -7.35 15.73 1.42
C LEU A 79 -7.79 17.02 2.12
N LEU A 80 -8.17 18.07 1.36
CA LEU A 80 -8.62 19.31 2.00
C LEU A 80 -10.05 19.14 2.54
N PRO A 81 -10.25 19.05 3.87
CA PRO A 81 -11.57 18.90 4.46
C PRO A 81 -12.43 20.13 4.23
N LEU A 82 -13.63 19.95 3.73
CA LEU A 82 -14.54 21.05 3.44
C LEU A 82 -14.94 21.86 4.69
N ASN A 83 -14.91 21.25 5.86
CA ASN A 83 -15.17 21.92 7.14
C ASN A 83 -14.07 22.88 7.59
N LEU A 84 -12.92 22.91 6.91
CA LEU A 84 -11.88 23.94 7.12
C LEU A 84 -12.17 25.23 6.35
N LEU A 85 -13.07 25.20 5.38
CA LEU A 85 -13.55 26.42 4.72
C LEU A 85 -14.39 27.24 5.70
N PRO A 86 -14.27 28.57 5.70
CA PRO A 86 -14.98 29.43 6.63
C PRO A 86 -16.50 29.26 6.51
N SER A 87 -17.18 29.18 7.63
CA SER A 87 -18.65 29.16 7.66
C SER A 87 -19.22 30.58 7.43
N PRO A 88 -20.47 30.69 6.96
CA PRO A 88 -21.13 32.00 6.85
C PRO A 88 -21.15 32.76 8.18
N ASP A 89 -21.34 32.06 9.28
CA ASP A 89 -21.39 32.65 10.62
C ASP A 89 -20.02 33.23 11.04
N ASP A 90 -18.93 32.57 10.69
CA ASP A 90 -17.57 33.08 10.94
C ASP A 90 -17.32 34.37 10.16
N LEU A 91 -17.79 34.46 8.92
CA LEU A 91 -17.67 35.62 8.08
C LEU A 91 -18.54 36.77 8.56
N ILE A 92 -19.80 36.50 8.92
CA ILE A 92 -20.76 37.50 9.44
C ILE A 92 -20.27 38.07 10.77
N ALA A 93 -19.75 37.24 11.66
CA ALA A 93 -19.23 37.67 12.95
C ALA A 93 -18.09 38.69 12.82
N GLU A 94 -17.19 38.49 11.84
CA GLU A 94 -16.06 39.41 11.66
C GLU A 94 -16.44 40.69 10.93
N PHE A 95 -17.32 40.62 9.93
CA PHE A 95 -17.81 41.81 9.22
C PHE A 95 -18.77 42.64 10.07
N SER A 96 -19.49 42.02 11.04
CA SER A 96 -20.43 42.71 11.94
C SER A 96 -19.78 43.32 13.16
N ALA A 97 -18.62 42.84 13.57
CA ALA A 97 -17.96 43.25 14.82
C ALA A 97 -17.34 44.65 14.78
N ARG A 98 -17.31 45.34 13.63
CA ARG A 98 -16.71 46.69 13.51
C ARG A 98 -17.52 47.59 12.57
N GLU A 99 -18.03 48.65 13.11
CA GLU A 99 -18.75 49.71 12.44
C GLU A 99 -18.07 50.22 11.16
N THR A 100 -18.46 49.69 10.00
CA THR A 100 -18.45 50.42 8.74
C THR A 100 -19.71 50.02 7.99
N LYS A 101 -20.49 51.03 7.57
CA LYS A 101 -21.77 50.92 6.92
C LYS A 101 -21.66 50.41 5.48
N GLU A 102 -21.38 49.15 5.28
CA GLU A 102 -21.72 48.45 4.05
C GLU A 102 -22.28 47.10 4.46
N VAL A 103 -23.60 46.98 4.34
CA VAL A 103 -24.37 45.78 4.65
C VAL A 103 -24.16 44.80 3.50
N VAL A 104 -23.36 43.77 3.71
CA VAL A 104 -23.34 42.60 2.81
C VAL A 104 -24.54 41.71 3.19
N THR A 105 -25.55 41.70 2.37
CA THR A 105 -26.72 40.83 2.53
C THR A 105 -26.45 39.47 1.92
N PHE A 106 -26.33 38.44 2.78
CA PHE A 106 -26.29 37.05 2.34
C PHE A 106 -27.72 36.51 2.15
N ASN A 107 -28.08 36.14 0.92
CA ASN A 107 -29.35 35.46 0.62
C ASN A 107 -29.10 33.93 0.57
N GLY A 108 -29.37 33.23 1.66
CA GLY A 108 -29.18 31.80 1.74
C GLY A 108 -30.49 31.02 1.70
N GLN A 109 -30.64 30.11 0.74
CA GLN A 109 -31.46 28.90 0.85
C GLN A 109 -30.58 27.68 0.66
N ILE A 110 -30.55 26.82 1.69
CA ILE A 110 -29.68 25.62 1.81
C ILE A 110 -30.22 24.52 0.88
N LYS A 111 -29.40 24.08 -0.07
CA LYS A 111 -29.51 22.75 -0.70
C LYS A 111 -28.12 22.27 -1.12
N ASP A 112 -27.69 21.15 -0.54
CA ASP A 112 -26.44 20.41 -0.77
C ASP A 112 -25.19 21.02 -0.11
N ILE A 113 -24.62 20.26 0.86
CA ILE A 113 -23.52 20.72 1.72
C ILE A 113 -22.23 21.02 0.91
N SER A 114 -21.91 20.25 -0.12
CA SER A 114 -20.70 20.46 -0.94
C SER A 114 -20.79 21.68 -1.87
N TYR A 115 -21.97 21.96 -2.42
CA TYR A 115 -22.20 23.11 -3.30
C TYR A 115 -22.20 24.43 -2.53
N THR A 116 -22.63 24.41 -1.26
CA THR A 116 -22.71 25.57 -0.39
C THR A 116 -21.34 26.12 -0.01
N GLN A 117 -20.36 25.26 0.28
CA GLN A 117 -19.03 25.70 0.75
C GLN A 117 -18.17 26.30 -0.35
N VAL A 118 -18.25 25.80 -1.59
CA VAL A 118 -17.55 26.38 -2.74
C VAL A 118 -18.10 27.79 -3.05
N ASN A 119 -19.43 27.96 -2.99
CA ASN A 119 -20.05 29.25 -3.19
C ASN A 119 -19.63 30.25 -2.09
N GLN A 120 -19.50 29.81 -0.84
CA GLN A 120 -19.00 30.62 0.26
C GLN A 120 -17.57 31.12 0.04
N LEU A 121 -16.69 30.28 -0.50
CA LEU A 121 -15.33 30.70 -0.84
C LEU A 121 -15.31 31.74 -1.97
N VAL A 122 -16.15 31.55 -2.99
CA VAL A 122 -16.31 32.53 -4.08
C VAL A 122 -16.83 33.87 -3.53
N GLU A 123 -17.87 33.86 -2.68
CA GLU A 123 -18.41 35.04 -2.04
C GLU A 123 -17.40 35.75 -1.13
N LEU A 124 -16.63 34.96 -0.34
CA LEU A 124 -15.55 35.48 0.50
C LEU A 124 -14.48 36.15 -0.37
N THR A 125 -14.02 35.47 -1.42
CA THR A 125 -12.97 36.00 -2.29
C THR A 125 -13.46 37.25 -3.02
N SER A 126 -14.67 37.23 -3.57
CA SER A 126 -15.30 38.40 -4.19
C SER A 126 -15.35 39.59 -3.23
N SER A 127 -15.82 39.35 -1.99
CA SER A 127 -15.93 40.39 -0.97
C SER A 127 -14.58 41.02 -0.62
N ILE A 128 -13.55 40.19 -0.49
CA ILE A 128 -12.18 40.65 -0.21
C ILE A 128 -11.62 41.46 -1.37
N LEU A 129 -11.75 40.94 -2.59
CA LEU A 129 -11.17 41.57 -3.78
C LEU A 129 -11.82 42.90 -4.13
N LYS A 130 -13.09 43.12 -3.74
CA LYS A 130 -13.79 44.40 -3.95
C LYS A 130 -13.35 45.51 -2.99
N THR A 131 -12.60 45.19 -1.94
CA THR A 131 -12.11 46.22 -1.02
C THR A 131 -11.02 47.09 -1.62
N GLU A 132 -10.88 48.34 -1.15
CA GLU A 132 -9.83 49.27 -1.62
C GLU A 132 -8.41 48.80 -1.27
N ASN A 133 -8.25 47.88 -0.32
CA ASN A 133 -6.95 47.40 0.15
C ASN A 133 -7.05 45.89 0.45
N GLN A 134 -6.92 45.07 -0.59
CA GLN A 134 -7.15 43.64 -0.54
C GLN A 134 -6.17 42.92 0.42
N ASP A 135 -4.88 43.23 0.33
CA ASP A 135 -3.85 42.60 1.15
C ASP A 135 -4.03 42.95 2.65
N HIS A 136 -4.45 44.15 2.97
CA HIS A 136 -4.77 44.54 4.35
C HIS A 136 -6.04 43.83 4.84
N THR A 137 -7.07 43.70 3.99
CA THR A 137 -8.31 43.01 4.33
C THR A 137 -8.07 41.53 4.58
N VAL A 138 -7.29 40.84 3.73
CA VAL A 138 -6.93 39.44 3.94
C VAL A 138 -6.13 39.21 5.22
N LYS A 139 -5.19 40.10 5.53
CA LYS A 139 -4.41 40.03 6.79
C LYS A 139 -5.29 40.19 8.03
N ARG A 140 -6.35 40.96 7.96
CA ARG A 140 -7.35 41.08 9.05
C ARG A 140 -8.19 39.79 9.21
N LEU A 141 -8.45 39.08 8.12
CA LEU A 141 -9.17 37.83 8.11
C LEU A 141 -8.24 36.61 8.30
N SER A 142 -7.00 36.83 8.73
CA SER A 142 -5.99 35.79 8.86
C SER A 142 -6.43 34.62 9.77
N PHE A 143 -7.24 34.87 10.79
CA PHE A 143 -7.78 33.81 11.67
C PHE A 143 -8.70 32.84 10.93
N VAL A 144 -9.43 33.29 9.88
CA VAL A 144 -10.30 32.45 9.06
C VAL A 144 -9.51 31.54 8.11
N LEU A 145 -8.37 32.04 7.62
CA LEU A 145 -7.46 31.29 6.74
C LEU A 145 -6.40 30.50 7.49
N GLN A 146 -6.21 30.79 8.80
CA GLN A 146 -5.20 30.12 9.60
C GLN A 146 -5.40 28.60 9.70
N PRO A 147 -6.62 28.09 9.96
CA PRO A 147 -6.85 26.64 10.00
C PRO A 147 -6.46 25.94 8.69
N ILE A 148 -6.71 26.58 7.53
CA ILE A 148 -6.32 26.06 6.22
C ILE A 148 -4.82 26.07 6.06
N SER A 149 -4.19 27.18 6.43
CA SER A 149 -2.73 27.31 6.39
C SER A 149 -2.05 26.32 7.31
N ASP A 150 -2.54 26.17 8.54
CA ASP A 150 -2.02 25.18 9.50
C ASP A 150 -2.19 23.76 8.95
N TYR A 151 -3.34 23.46 8.38
CA TYR A 151 -3.61 22.15 7.76
C TYR A 151 -2.64 21.88 6.60
N ILE A 152 -2.45 22.82 5.69
CA ILE A 152 -1.49 22.69 4.58
C ILE A 152 -0.08 22.50 5.11
N GLN A 153 0.32 23.22 6.17
CA GLN A 153 1.65 23.13 6.78
C GLN A 153 1.88 21.84 7.58
N THR A 154 0.83 21.07 7.92
CA THR A 154 1.00 19.77 8.56
C THR A 154 1.55 18.72 7.61
N TYR A 155 1.36 18.89 6.29
CA TYR A 155 1.85 17.95 5.31
C TYR A 155 3.30 18.20 4.94
N ARG A 156 4.01 17.10 4.76
CA ARG A 156 5.38 17.10 4.23
C ARG A 156 5.43 16.29 2.96
N PHE A 157 6.45 16.53 2.15
CA PHE A 157 6.63 15.88 0.86
C PHE A 157 8.01 15.25 0.78
N PHE A 158 8.06 14.07 0.19
CA PHE A 158 9.27 13.36 -0.11
C PHE A 158 9.91 13.94 -1.36
N ASN A 159 10.94 14.77 -1.20
CA ASN A 159 11.60 15.51 -2.26
C ASN A 159 12.85 14.82 -2.78
N THR A 160 13.07 14.91 -4.09
CA THR A 160 14.26 14.41 -4.76
C THR A 160 14.70 15.39 -5.84
N HIS A 161 16.01 15.71 -5.91
CA HIS A 161 16.56 16.54 -6.98
C HIS A 161 18.03 16.23 -7.22
N PHE A 162 18.49 16.44 -8.46
CA PHE A 162 19.90 16.32 -8.82
C PHE A 162 20.62 17.65 -8.69
N CYS A 163 21.89 17.58 -8.32
CA CYS A 163 22.81 18.70 -8.27
C CYS A 163 24.11 18.36 -9.00
N ASP A 164 24.63 19.29 -9.79
CA ASP A 164 25.97 19.18 -10.32
C ASP A 164 26.99 19.57 -9.23
N PRO A 165 27.81 18.61 -8.75
CA PRO A 165 28.74 18.87 -7.66
C PRO A 165 29.85 19.87 -8.03
N LYS A 166 30.13 20.07 -9.34
CA LYS A 166 31.15 21.00 -9.80
C LYS A 166 30.75 22.47 -9.60
N ASN A 167 29.47 22.76 -9.90
CA ASN A 167 28.92 24.13 -9.86
C ASN A 167 28.06 24.35 -8.61
N GLN A 168 27.75 23.30 -7.85
CA GLN A 168 26.82 23.32 -6.71
C GLN A 168 25.42 23.83 -7.09
N THR A 169 25.02 23.64 -8.36
CA THR A 169 23.73 24.07 -8.90
C THR A 169 22.77 22.90 -9.01
N THR A 170 21.51 23.15 -8.70
CA THR A 170 20.45 22.17 -8.95
C THR A 170 20.26 22.00 -10.45
N VAL A 171 20.20 20.75 -10.91
CA VAL A 171 19.89 20.43 -12.30
C VAL A 171 18.38 20.55 -12.49
N PRO A 172 17.89 21.47 -13.33
CA PRO A 172 16.46 21.63 -13.55
C PRO A 172 15.81 20.36 -14.12
N PRO A 173 14.55 20.05 -13.80
CA PRO A 173 13.84 18.91 -14.39
C PRO A 173 13.76 18.95 -15.93
N SER A 174 13.89 20.14 -16.52
CA SER A 174 13.94 20.36 -17.97
C SER A 174 15.28 20.00 -18.63
N GLU A 175 16.28 19.65 -17.85
CA GLU A 175 17.62 19.28 -18.34
C GLU A 175 17.89 17.77 -18.18
N PRO A 176 18.53 17.11 -19.16
CA PRO A 176 18.96 15.72 -19.06
C PRO A 176 20.23 15.60 -18.22
N LEU A 177 20.56 14.37 -17.78
CA LEU A 177 21.89 14.08 -17.25
C LEU A 177 22.84 13.62 -18.37
N ILE A 178 24.11 13.90 -18.19
CA ILE A 178 25.15 13.58 -19.16
C ILE A 178 25.82 12.25 -18.80
N HIS A 179 25.98 11.35 -19.77
CA HIS A 179 26.67 10.10 -19.62
C HIS A 179 28.05 10.28 -18.95
N GLY A 180 28.34 9.44 -17.95
CA GLY A 180 29.63 9.40 -17.27
C GLY A 180 29.92 10.60 -16.33
N GLN A 181 29.08 11.66 -16.33
CA GLN A 181 29.21 12.76 -15.39
C GLN A 181 28.69 12.36 -14.01
N VAL A 182 29.35 12.81 -12.95
CA VAL A 182 28.93 12.55 -11.57
C VAL A 182 27.94 13.63 -11.14
N TYR A 183 26.86 13.21 -10.49
CA TYR A 183 25.82 14.06 -9.90
C TYR A 183 25.60 13.69 -8.44
N THR A 184 25.00 14.61 -7.69
CA THR A 184 24.50 14.34 -6.35
C THR A 184 22.98 14.30 -6.39
N LEU A 185 22.39 13.17 -6.01
CA LEU A 185 20.96 13.08 -5.75
C LEU A 185 20.72 13.45 -4.29
N PHE A 186 19.96 14.51 -4.07
CA PHE A 186 19.51 14.93 -2.75
C PHE A 186 18.14 14.37 -2.45
N ILE A 187 17.93 13.99 -1.19
CA ILE A 187 16.69 13.47 -0.65
C ILE A 187 16.40 14.19 0.64
N ASP A 188 15.19 14.74 0.77
CA ASP A 188 14.67 15.31 2.02
C ASP A 188 13.15 15.14 2.11
N ILE A 189 12.62 15.31 3.33
CA ILE A 189 11.18 15.39 3.59
C ILE A 189 10.93 16.78 4.16
N SER A 190 10.12 17.60 3.49
CA SER A 190 9.87 18.98 3.91
C SER A 190 8.44 19.44 3.58
N PRO A 191 7.93 20.49 4.27
CA PRO A 191 6.60 21.04 4.00
C PRO A 191 6.44 21.58 2.57
N GLU A 192 7.53 21.96 1.91
CA GLU A 192 7.50 22.45 0.54
C GLU A 192 7.73 21.30 -0.43
N PRO A 193 6.81 21.04 -1.39
CA PRO A 193 7.10 20.15 -2.48
C PRO A 193 8.17 20.77 -3.39
N LYS A 194 9.25 20.02 -3.62
CA LYS A 194 10.42 20.45 -4.39
C LYS A 194 10.90 19.34 -5.30
N GLY A 195 11.57 19.67 -6.38
CA GLY A 195 12.32 18.71 -7.17
C GLY A 195 11.62 18.27 -8.45
N ILE A 196 11.69 16.98 -8.74
CA ILE A 196 11.38 16.40 -10.05
C ILE A 196 9.90 16.01 -10.17
N ASP A 197 9.14 16.01 -9.07
CA ASP A 197 7.76 15.53 -9.05
C ASP A 197 6.83 16.49 -9.80
N ALA A 198 6.15 15.98 -10.83
CA ALA A 198 5.12 16.72 -11.54
C ALA A 198 3.83 16.81 -10.71
N GLU A 199 3.53 15.77 -9.96
CA GLU A 199 2.38 15.65 -9.04
C GLU A 199 2.88 15.17 -7.68
N PRO A 200 3.25 16.09 -6.78
CA PRO A 200 3.80 15.72 -5.49
C PRO A 200 2.71 15.08 -4.61
N THR A 201 3.00 13.90 -4.09
CA THR A 201 2.14 13.18 -3.14
C THR A 201 2.63 13.42 -1.71
N PRO A 202 1.74 13.73 -0.75
CA PRO A 202 2.13 13.91 0.64
C PRO A 202 2.89 12.70 1.21
N PHE A 203 3.85 12.96 2.07
CA PHE A 203 4.48 11.93 2.88
C PHE A 203 3.49 11.44 3.94
N PRO A 204 3.43 10.14 4.26
CA PRO A 204 2.42 9.56 5.15
C PRO A 204 2.72 9.84 6.65
N ASP A 205 2.75 11.11 7.04
CA ASP A 205 3.06 11.54 8.42
C ASP A 205 2.07 11.00 9.45
N GLU A 206 0.80 10.86 9.10
CA GLU A 206 -0.23 10.34 9.99
C GLU A 206 0.04 8.89 10.38
N ALA A 207 0.64 8.09 9.49
CA ALA A 207 1.06 6.73 9.81
C ALA A 207 2.12 6.68 10.93
N LEU A 208 2.87 7.76 11.11
CA LEU A 208 3.88 7.92 12.15
C LEU A 208 3.35 8.60 13.42
N ALA A 209 2.09 9.07 13.45
CA ALA A 209 1.57 9.95 14.50
C ALA A 209 1.83 9.42 15.92
N GLN A 210 1.65 8.14 16.16
CA GLN A 210 1.87 7.52 17.47
C GLN A 210 3.28 6.95 17.69
N VAL A 211 4.04 6.84 16.60
CA VAL A 211 5.46 6.46 16.70
C VAL A 211 6.26 7.54 17.43
N TRP A 212 5.81 8.78 17.31
CA TRP A 212 6.48 9.91 17.93
C TRP A 212 6.54 9.80 19.45
N ASN A 213 5.44 9.47 20.14
CA ASN A 213 5.37 9.50 21.61
C ASN A 213 6.18 10.67 22.20
N ASP A 214 7.21 10.40 23.01
CA ASP A 214 8.14 11.39 23.56
C ASP A 214 9.40 11.64 22.71
N ARG A 215 9.41 11.17 21.45
CA ARG A 215 10.56 11.30 20.55
C ARG A 215 10.49 12.62 19.79
N GLU A 216 11.60 13.33 19.71
CA GLU A 216 11.73 14.55 18.91
C GLU A 216 12.14 14.24 17.46
N THR A 217 12.78 13.09 17.23
CA THR A 217 13.25 12.68 15.91
C THR A 217 13.03 11.19 15.68
N LEU A 218 12.81 10.82 14.42
CA LEU A 218 12.79 9.42 13.93
C LEU A 218 13.92 9.24 12.93
N THR A 219 14.46 8.02 12.87
CA THR A 219 15.41 7.64 11.84
C THR A 219 14.70 6.78 10.81
N LEU A 220 14.75 7.20 9.55
CA LEU A 220 14.28 6.45 8.40
C LEU A 220 15.47 5.92 7.61
N ASP A 221 15.34 4.71 7.04
CA ASP A 221 16.31 4.20 6.09
C ASP A 221 15.87 4.60 4.68
N ALA A 222 16.73 5.32 3.98
CA ALA A 222 16.53 5.68 2.59
C ALA A 222 17.38 4.78 1.71
N ILE A 223 16.73 4.09 0.77
CA ILE A 223 17.36 3.15 -0.15
C ILE A 223 17.28 3.71 -1.56
N VAL A 224 18.40 3.72 -2.27
CA VAL A 224 18.49 4.18 -3.66
C VAL A 224 19.05 3.07 -4.51
N THR A 225 18.28 2.66 -5.51
CA THR A 225 18.64 1.60 -6.44
C THR A 225 18.51 2.06 -7.88
N SER A 226 19.25 1.42 -8.78
CA SER A 226 19.16 1.67 -10.22
C SER A 226 18.85 0.38 -10.95
N LYS A 227 17.90 0.42 -11.85
CA LYS A 227 17.58 -0.72 -12.70
C LYS A 227 18.63 -0.90 -13.80
N ASN A 228 18.96 -2.15 -14.12
CA ASN A 228 19.86 -2.53 -15.21
C ASN A 228 21.24 -1.83 -15.17
N GLU A 229 21.71 -1.45 -13.98
CA GLU A 229 22.95 -0.69 -13.83
C GLU A 229 22.98 0.63 -14.65
N ASP A 230 21.80 1.20 -14.95
CA ASP A 230 21.70 2.48 -15.67
C ASP A 230 22.50 3.59 -14.98
N PHE A 231 22.64 3.49 -13.66
CA PHE A 231 23.41 4.41 -12.83
C PHE A 231 24.27 3.66 -11.81
N SER A 232 25.50 4.11 -11.61
CA SER A 232 26.32 3.71 -10.45
C SER A 232 25.98 4.62 -9.27
N ILE A 233 25.74 4.04 -8.09
CA ILE A 233 25.39 4.73 -6.85
C ILE A 233 26.42 4.38 -5.78
N ASP A 234 26.96 5.37 -5.06
CA ASP A 234 28.07 5.23 -4.11
C ASP A 234 27.72 4.39 -2.87
N ALA A 235 26.48 4.51 -2.41
CA ALA A 235 25.93 3.74 -1.29
C ALA A 235 24.47 3.50 -1.56
N GLN A 236 23.99 2.28 -1.34
CA GLN A 236 22.58 1.96 -1.58
C GLN A 236 21.68 2.39 -0.44
N VAL A 237 22.19 2.50 0.78
CA VAL A 237 21.42 2.83 1.99
C VAL A 237 22.04 4.00 2.74
N LYS A 238 21.22 4.97 3.14
CA LYS A 238 21.60 6.04 4.08
C LYS A 238 20.45 6.33 5.03
N GLN A 239 20.78 6.79 6.23
CA GLN A 239 19.79 7.16 7.23
C GLN A 239 19.41 8.63 7.07
N LEU A 240 18.11 8.91 7.20
CA LEU A 240 17.49 10.23 7.18
C LEU A 240 16.87 10.49 8.56
N THR A 241 17.24 11.61 9.17
CA THR A 241 16.67 12.06 10.44
C THR A 241 15.44 12.92 10.19
N LEU A 242 14.28 12.41 10.59
CA LEU A 242 13.01 13.10 10.46
C LEU A 242 12.65 13.75 11.80
N PRO A 243 12.55 15.09 11.91
CA PRO A 243 12.02 15.75 13.12
C PRO A 243 10.50 15.61 13.17
N ARG A 244 9.93 15.79 14.36
CA ARG A 244 8.48 15.73 14.58
C ARG A 244 7.72 16.76 13.74
N SER A 245 8.30 17.93 13.51
CA SER A 245 7.77 18.98 12.64
C SER A 245 8.87 19.64 11.82
N GLY A 246 8.51 20.24 10.69
CA GLY A 246 9.45 20.88 9.80
C GLY A 246 10.19 19.92 8.87
N ALA A 247 11.31 20.38 8.33
CA ALA A 247 12.09 19.62 7.35
C ALA A 247 13.04 18.62 8.02
N SER A 248 13.21 17.45 7.37
CA SER A 248 14.25 16.49 7.72
C SER A 248 15.65 17.06 7.43
N ASP A 249 16.68 16.34 7.89
CA ASP A 249 18.00 16.52 7.30
C ASP A 249 17.96 16.17 5.79
N ARG A 250 18.96 16.67 5.08
CA ARG A 250 19.11 16.41 3.64
C ARG A 250 20.23 15.42 3.43
N ILE A 251 19.87 14.22 3.00
CA ILE A 251 20.86 13.19 2.64
C ILE A 251 21.22 13.26 1.15
N LYS A 252 22.38 12.74 0.80
CA LYS A 252 22.95 12.81 -0.55
C LYS A 252 23.55 11.48 -0.98
N PHE A 253 23.25 11.13 -2.23
CA PHE A 253 23.83 9.98 -2.90
C PHE A 253 24.61 10.44 -4.12
N THR A 254 25.80 9.87 -4.32
CA THR A 254 26.58 10.10 -5.54
C THR A 254 26.05 9.20 -6.62
N VAL A 255 25.62 9.78 -7.74
CA VAL A 255 25.00 9.08 -8.86
C VAL A 255 25.77 9.38 -10.12
N LYS A 256 26.12 8.34 -10.88
CA LYS A 256 26.79 8.48 -12.18
C LYS A 256 26.03 7.68 -13.24
N PRO A 257 25.52 8.34 -14.32
CA PRO A 257 24.90 7.64 -15.43
C PRO A 257 25.91 6.73 -16.16
N ASN A 258 25.60 5.43 -16.20
CA ASN A 258 26.36 4.43 -16.98
C ASN A 258 25.74 4.23 -18.36
N ARG A 259 24.43 4.42 -18.49
CA ARG A 259 23.70 4.41 -19.77
C ARG A 259 24.27 5.48 -20.68
N PHE A 260 24.55 5.14 -21.94
CA PHE A 260 25.11 6.09 -22.90
C PHE A 260 24.07 7.12 -23.35
N GLU A 261 22.85 6.65 -23.67
CA GLU A 261 21.72 7.50 -24.06
C GLU A 261 20.37 6.82 -23.73
N GLY A 262 19.31 7.63 -23.65
CA GLY A 262 17.94 7.17 -23.40
C GLY A 262 17.51 7.30 -21.94
N ARG A 263 16.30 6.83 -21.61
CA ARG A 263 15.78 6.92 -20.24
C ARG A 263 16.37 5.83 -19.37
N GLY A 264 16.95 6.24 -18.23
CA GLY A 264 17.34 5.41 -17.13
C GLY A 264 16.42 5.62 -15.93
N TYR A 265 16.44 4.69 -14.98
CA TYR A 265 15.51 4.70 -13.85
C TYR A 265 16.24 4.51 -12.53
N ILE A 266 15.89 5.37 -11.57
CA ILE A 266 16.34 5.29 -10.18
C ILE A 266 15.09 5.12 -9.32
N ARG A 267 15.18 4.24 -8.33
CA ARG A 267 14.16 4.09 -7.30
C ARG A 267 14.69 4.61 -5.98
N VAL A 268 13.84 5.32 -5.26
CA VAL A 268 14.13 5.81 -3.91
C VAL A 268 13.02 5.35 -2.98
N GLU A 269 13.38 4.67 -1.92
CA GLU A 269 12.44 4.08 -0.96
C GLU A 269 12.78 4.52 0.46
N LEU A 270 11.74 4.84 1.23
CA LEU A 270 11.84 5.24 2.63
C LEU A 270 11.20 4.20 3.53
N PHE A 271 11.97 3.70 4.49
CA PHE A 271 11.53 2.68 5.43
C PHE A 271 11.62 3.17 6.87
N TYR A 272 10.66 2.72 7.69
CA TYR A 272 10.73 2.81 9.13
C TYR A 272 10.66 1.40 9.73
N ARG A 273 11.73 0.96 10.41
CA ARG A 273 11.83 -0.35 11.05
C ARG A 273 11.46 -1.53 10.13
N GLY A 274 11.82 -1.45 8.85
CA GLY A 274 11.51 -2.45 7.83
C GLY A 274 10.18 -2.25 7.11
N TYR A 275 9.34 -1.32 7.55
CA TYR A 275 8.10 -0.98 6.87
C TYR A 275 8.35 0.06 5.80
N LEU A 276 7.99 -0.27 4.57
CA LEU A 276 8.02 0.67 3.45
C LEU A 276 6.97 1.76 3.70
N LEU A 277 7.43 3.01 3.84
CA LEU A 277 6.55 4.16 4.01
C LEU A 277 6.14 4.74 2.66
N GLN A 278 7.14 4.97 1.80
CA GLN A 278 6.90 5.54 0.48
C GLN A 278 8.01 5.12 -0.49
N SER A 279 7.64 4.82 -1.73
CA SER A 279 8.55 4.50 -2.83
C SER A 279 8.32 5.43 -4.00
N LYS A 280 9.42 5.94 -4.57
CA LYS A 280 9.44 6.87 -5.70
C LYS A 280 10.29 6.33 -6.83
N GLN A 281 9.77 6.34 -8.04
CA GLN A 281 10.52 6.06 -9.25
C GLN A 281 10.87 7.37 -9.97
N ILE A 282 12.15 7.59 -10.21
CA ILE A 282 12.68 8.71 -10.97
C ILE A 282 13.11 8.21 -12.35
N ALA A 283 12.53 8.77 -13.40
CA ALA A 283 12.92 8.52 -14.77
C ALA A 283 13.76 9.69 -15.27
N VAL A 284 14.97 9.39 -15.75
CA VAL A 284 15.95 10.42 -16.19
C VAL A 284 16.40 10.13 -17.60
N LEU A 285 16.33 11.14 -18.46
CA LEU A 285 16.94 11.10 -19.78
C LEU A 285 18.44 11.29 -19.63
N VAL A 286 19.22 10.36 -20.13
CA VAL A 286 20.66 10.46 -20.23
C VAL A 286 21.03 10.77 -21.68
N VAL A 287 21.94 11.73 -21.87
CA VAL A 287 22.47 12.12 -23.17
C VAL A 287 23.99 11.96 -23.22
N PRO A 288 24.57 11.70 -24.39
CA PRO A 288 26.03 11.51 -24.52
C PRO A 288 26.85 12.74 -24.13
N THR A 289 26.38 13.94 -24.51
CA THR A 289 27.10 15.20 -24.32
C THR A 289 26.14 16.36 -24.00
N ALA A 290 26.68 17.40 -23.39
CA ALA A 290 25.94 18.64 -23.16
C ALA A 290 25.50 19.26 -24.52
N GLY A 291 24.27 19.76 -24.57
CA GLY A 291 23.68 20.37 -25.79
C GLY A 291 23.11 19.39 -26.81
N SER A 292 23.03 18.08 -26.48
CA SER A 292 22.30 17.12 -27.32
C SER A 292 20.85 17.54 -27.49
N GLU A 293 20.30 17.43 -28.68
CA GLU A 293 18.89 17.71 -28.93
C GLU A 293 17.99 16.69 -28.22
N ILE A 294 16.95 17.19 -27.54
CA ILE A 294 15.98 16.36 -26.84
C ILE A 294 14.72 16.26 -27.68
N PRO A 295 14.36 15.06 -28.16
CA PRO A 295 13.09 14.84 -28.86
C PRO A 295 11.90 15.28 -28.02
N GLU A 296 10.87 15.87 -28.64
CA GLU A 296 9.64 16.32 -27.97
C GLU A 296 8.99 15.17 -27.15
N SER A 297 8.99 13.96 -27.71
CA SER A 297 8.43 12.76 -27.07
C SER A 297 9.15 12.32 -25.78
N LEU A 298 10.35 12.86 -25.51
CA LEU A 298 11.14 12.57 -24.32
C LEU A 298 11.14 13.71 -23.29
N ARG A 299 10.30 14.73 -23.47
CA ARG A 299 10.14 15.83 -22.52
C ARG A 299 9.02 15.56 -21.51
N PRO A 300 9.15 15.96 -20.22
CA PRO A 300 10.37 16.50 -19.63
C PRO A 300 11.45 15.43 -19.46
N PRO A 301 12.76 15.82 -19.49
CA PRO A 301 13.87 14.90 -19.33
C PRO A 301 13.93 14.18 -18.00
N GLN A 302 13.48 14.82 -16.94
CA GLN A 302 13.41 14.21 -15.61
C GLN A 302 11.95 14.22 -15.16
N THR A 303 11.48 13.06 -14.68
CA THR A 303 10.16 12.91 -14.07
C THR A 303 10.26 12.00 -12.86
N ALA A 304 9.44 12.25 -11.85
CA ALA A 304 9.33 11.35 -10.72
C ALA A 304 7.85 11.05 -10.46
N ARG A 305 7.58 9.86 -9.96
CA ARG A 305 6.25 9.45 -9.52
C ARG A 305 6.35 8.61 -8.26
N ILE A 306 5.41 8.76 -7.36
CA ILE A 306 5.24 7.85 -6.24
C ILE A 306 4.68 6.53 -6.78
N THR A 307 5.31 5.42 -6.42
CA THR A 307 4.91 4.06 -6.81
C THR A 307 4.30 3.27 -5.67
N PHE A 308 4.53 3.73 -4.44
CA PHE A 308 3.92 3.17 -3.23
C PHE A 308 3.85 4.27 -2.16
N THR A 309 2.77 4.27 -1.39
CA THR A 309 2.66 5.03 -0.15
C THR A 309 1.89 4.21 0.88
N THR A 310 2.41 4.15 2.10
CA THR A 310 1.65 3.65 3.23
C THR A 310 0.48 4.59 3.46
N THR A 311 -0.73 4.07 3.48
CA THR A 311 -1.91 4.90 3.64
C THR A 311 -1.97 5.51 5.04
N ASN A 312 -2.51 6.72 5.16
CA ASN A 312 -2.70 7.44 6.42
C ASN A 312 -3.67 6.75 7.41
N LEU A 313 -4.13 5.58 7.07
CA LEU A 313 -5.15 4.84 7.81
C LEU A 313 -4.63 3.59 8.51
N LEU A 314 -3.36 3.51 8.69
CA LEU A 314 -2.89 2.92 9.92
C LEU A 314 -3.55 3.73 11.03
N SER A 315 -4.49 3.11 11.76
CA SER A 315 -5.00 3.77 12.97
C SER A 315 -3.79 4.22 13.77
N ASN A 316 -3.85 5.38 14.35
CA ASN A 316 -2.72 6.11 14.92
C ASN A 316 -1.84 5.30 15.91
N GLU A 317 -2.25 4.12 16.31
CA GLU A 317 -1.56 3.26 17.28
C GLU A 317 -0.68 2.18 16.62
N GLN A 318 -0.86 1.88 15.35
CA GLN A 318 -0.47 0.60 14.78
C GLN A 318 1.02 0.49 14.45
N LEU A 319 1.58 1.46 13.74
CA LEU A 319 3.01 1.39 13.39
C LEU A 319 3.93 1.45 14.62
N ALA A 320 3.46 2.08 15.71
CA ALA A 320 4.19 2.13 16.98
C ALA A 320 4.26 0.77 17.68
N LEU A 321 3.21 -0.05 17.53
CA LEU A 321 3.08 -1.36 18.16
C LEU A 321 3.71 -2.48 17.32
N LEU A 322 3.88 -2.26 16.00
CA LEU A 322 4.43 -3.28 15.11
C LEU A 322 5.90 -3.58 15.43
N PRO A 323 6.28 -4.85 15.53
CA PRO A 323 7.68 -5.23 15.67
C PRO A 323 8.47 -4.90 14.40
N GLU A 324 9.78 -4.71 14.54
CA GLU A 324 10.66 -4.52 13.39
C GLU A 324 10.62 -5.72 12.44
N ARG A 325 10.58 -5.44 11.13
CA ARG A 325 10.71 -6.48 10.09
C ARG A 325 12.19 -6.70 9.78
N VAL A 326 12.65 -7.92 9.99
CA VAL A 326 14.04 -8.29 9.75
C VAL A 326 14.31 -8.65 8.29
N LEU A 327 13.29 -9.06 7.56
CA LEU A 327 13.35 -9.27 6.12
C LEU A 327 12.12 -8.66 5.45
N THR A 328 12.37 -7.75 4.53
CA THR A 328 11.37 -7.17 3.64
C THR A 328 11.73 -7.53 2.20
N VAL A 329 10.72 -7.92 1.42
CA VAL A 329 10.85 -8.26 0.01
C VAL A 329 9.97 -7.34 -0.80
N ASP A 330 10.55 -6.45 -1.59
CA ASP A 330 9.81 -5.62 -2.53
C ASP A 330 9.72 -6.32 -3.87
N VAL A 331 8.51 -6.36 -4.43
CA VAL A 331 8.20 -6.99 -5.73
C VAL A 331 7.69 -5.92 -6.68
N GLU A 332 8.35 -5.77 -7.81
CA GLU A 332 8.00 -4.79 -8.84
C GLU A 332 7.84 -5.44 -10.20
N LEU A 333 6.69 -5.23 -10.83
CA LEU A 333 6.47 -5.55 -12.24
C LEU A 333 6.85 -4.35 -13.11
N ASP A 334 7.90 -4.48 -13.91
CA ASP A 334 8.27 -3.46 -14.89
C ASP A 334 7.31 -3.49 -16.09
N GLN A 335 6.49 -2.44 -16.21
CA GLN A 335 5.50 -2.34 -17.28
C GLN A 335 6.11 -2.18 -18.68
N ARG A 336 7.41 -1.94 -18.82
CA ARG A 336 8.09 -1.72 -20.11
C ARG A 336 8.44 -3.02 -20.80
N ASP A 337 8.96 -3.98 -20.07
CA ASP A 337 9.42 -5.28 -20.57
C ASP A 337 8.74 -6.47 -19.88
N GLY A 338 7.87 -6.18 -18.90
CA GLY A 338 7.17 -7.16 -18.11
C GLY A 338 8.05 -7.92 -17.12
N SER A 339 9.34 -7.56 -16.98
CA SER A 339 10.22 -8.22 -16.01
C SER A 339 9.76 -7.96 -14.58
N ILE A 340 10.08 -8.88 -13.67
CA ILE A 340 9.72 -8.79 -12.27
C ILE A 340 10.99 -8.69 -11.46
N ASP A 341 11.12 -7.59 -10.72
CA ASP A 341 12.25 -7.31 -9.86
C ASP A 341 11.90 -7.67 -8.42
N PHE A 342 12.77 -8.44 -7.78
CA PHE A 342 12.72 -8.75 -6.36
C PHE A 342 13.87 -8.07 -5.65
N ARG A 343 13.58 -7.33 -4.60
CA ARG A 343 14.57 -6.67 -3.76
C ARG A 343 14.41 -7.12 -2.33
N PHE A 344 15.47 -7.64 -1.77
CA PHE A 344 15.51 -8.17 -0.41
C PHE A 344 16.26 -7.20 0.49
N LEU A 345 15.57 -6.67 1.47
CA LEU A 345 16.12 -5.82 2.51
C LEU A 345 16.32 -6.65 3.77
N ASP A 346 17.56 -7.00 4.04
CA ASP A 346 17.95 -7.90 5.13
C ASP A 346 18.51 -7.11 6.31
N ARG A 347 17.85 -7.18 7.46
CA ARG A 347 18.25 -6.61 8.75
C ARG A 347 18.69 -7.65 9.76
N THR A 348 18.90 -8.88 9.36
CA THR A 348 19.25 -9.98 10.25
C THR A 348 20.58 -9.77 10.99
N GLN A 349 21.46 -8.92 10.44
CA GLN A 349 22.75 -8.61 11.03
C GLN A 349 22.72 -7.52 12.14
N GLY A 350 21.52 -7.01 12.48
CA GLY A 350 21.36 -5.94 13.48
C GLY A 350 21.86 -4.58 12.97
N ASN A 351 22.09 -3.64 13.88
CA ASN A 351 22.41 -2.22 13.57
C ASN A 351 23.67 -1.98 12.72
N ARG A 352 24.29 -2.98 12.12
CA ARG A 352 25.61 -2.81 11.51
C ARG A 352 25.61 -2.54 10.03
N GLU A 353 24.78 -3.19 9.25
CA GLU A 353 24.65 -2.88 7.81
C GLU A 353 23.37 -3.56 7.28
N LEU A 354 22.52 -2.78 6.63
CA LEU A 354 21.44 -3.28 5.83
C LEU A 354 22.04 -3.98 4.63
N ALA A 355 21.81 -5.29 4.52
CA ALA A 355 22.18 -6.01 3.33
C ALA A 355 21.04 -5.89 2.31
N PHE A 356 21.40 -5.61 1.09
CA PHE A 356 20.48 -5.46 -0.03
C PHE A 356 20.84 -6.45 -1.14
N TYR A 357 19.82 -7.16 -1.63
CA TYR A 357 19.96 -8.11 -2.73
C TYR A 357 18.86 -7.87 -3.74
N ASP A 358 19.14 -8.03 -5.02
CA ASP A 358 18.14 -7.92 -6.08
C ASP A 358 18.19 -9.09 -7.07
N THR A 359 17.05 -9.39 -7.66
CA THR A 359 16.90 -10.40 -8.72
C THR A 359 15.84 -9.93 -9.71
N THR A 360 16.17 -9.99 -11.00
CA THR A 360 15.20 -9.68 -12.07
C THR A 360 14.85 -10.98 -12.81
N LEU A 361 13.56 -11.25 -12.91
CA LEU A 361 13.02 -12.43 -13.60
C LEU A 361 12.17 -12.04 -14.80
N GLN A 362 12.23 -12.87 -15.85
CA GLN A 362 11.30 -12.75 -16.96
C GLN A 362 9.94 -13.34 -16.56
N PRO A 363 8.80 -12.69 -16.96
CA PRO A 363 7.46 -13.12 -16.57
C PRO A 363 7.15 -14.58 -16.88
N ALA A 364 7.56 -15.03 -18.07
CA ALA A 364 7.30 -16.40 -18.51
C ALA A 364 8.01 -17.46 -17.64
N ALA A 365 9.24 -17.19 -17.19
CA ALA A 365 9.99 -18.09 -16.33
C ALA A 365 9.32 -18.21 -14.95
N LEU A 366 9.03 -17.07 -14.32
CA LEU A 366 8.38 -17.02 -13.03
C LEU A 366 6.94 -17.59 -13.12
N GLY A 367 6.15 -17.19 -14.12
CA GLY A 367 4.80 -17.70 -14.35
C GLY A 367 4.75 -19.22 -14.48
N ASN A 368 5.67 -19.80 -15.26
CA ASN A 368 5.77 -21.25 -15.39
C ASN A 368 6.13 -21.95 -14.06
N ALA A 369 7.01 -21.36 -13.26
CA ALA A 369 7.38 -21.91 -11.96
C ALA A 369 6.20 -21.82 -10.97
N ILE A 370 5.46 -20.71 -10.94
CA ILE A 370 4.25 -20.55 -10.11
C ILE A 370 3.17 -21.53 -10.51
N VAL A 371 2.86 -21.63 -11.80
CA VAL A 371 1.89 -22.62 -12.32
C VAL A 371 2.34 -24.04 -11.98
N GLY A 372 3.61 -24.35 -12.19
CA GLY A 372 4.17 -25.67 -11.88
C GLY A 372 4.01 -26.06 -10.42
N ILE A 373 4.32 -25.16 -9.48
CA ILE A 373 4.20 -25.47 -8.05
C ILE A 373 2.73 -25.58 -7.61
N ARG A 374 1.82 -24.74 -8.15
CA ARG A 374 0.38 -24.85 -7.88
C ARG A 374 -0.21 -26.14 -8.44
N GLN A 375 0.15 -26.51 -9.66
CA GLN A 375 -0.23 -27.81 -10.22
C GLN A 375 0.32 -28.96 -9.40
N GLN A 376 1.57 -28.88 -8.93
CA GLN A 376 2.16 -29.88 -8.06
C GLN A 376 1.42 -29.95 -6.72
N LEU A 377 1.07 -28.81 -6.11
CA LEU A 377 0.27 -28.74 -4.89
C LEU A 377 -1.10 -29.41 -5.09
N CYS A 378 -1.81 -29.05 -6.14
CA CYS A 378 -3.13 -29.58 -6.47
C CYS A 378 -3.07 -31.07 -6.80
N SER A 379 -2.23 -31.47 -7.76
CA SER A 379 -2.18 -32.85 -8.28
C SER A 379 -1.58 -33.87 -7.31
N THR A 380 -0.87 -33.41 -6.29
CA THR A 380 -0.24 -34.32 -5.32
C THR A 380 -0.88 -34.23 -3.94
N LEU A 381 -0.84 -33.05 -3.30
CA LEU A 381 -1.32 -32.92 -1.94
C LEU A 381 -2.84 -32.90 -1.87
N VAL A 382 -3.51 -32.06 -2.67
CA VAL A 382 -4.97 -31.93 -2.58
C VAL A 382 -5.64 -33.27 -2.95
N TYR A 383 -5.22 -33.92 -4.05
CA TYR A 383 -5.76 -35.24 -4.42
C TYR A 383 -5.31 -36.33 -3.45
N GLY A 384 -4.07 -36.28 -2.95
CA GLY A 384 -3.54 -37.27 -2.01
C GLY A 384 -4.21 -37.24 -0.63
N TYR A 385 -4.78 -36.09 -0.25
CA TYR A 385 -5.46 -35.88 1.03
C TYR A 385 -6.95 -35.52 0.84
N TYR A 386 -7.52 -35.76 -0.35
CA TYR A 386 -8.88 -35.38 -0.65
C TYR A 386 -9.88 -35.97 0.35
N GLY A 387 -10.69 -35.11 0.96
CA GLY A 387 -11.68 -35.49 1.96
C GLY A 387 -11.10 -35.89 3.33
N LEU A 388 -9.77 -35.78 3.52
CA LEU A 388 -9.11 -36.18 4.75
C LEU A 388 -8.59 -34.96 5.51
N VAL A 389 -8.83 -34.94 6.82
CA VAL A 389 -8.12 -34.06 7.78
C VAL A 389 -6.88 -34.79 8.29
N GLU A 390 -7.01 -36.06 8.62
CA GLU A 390 -5.92 -36.92 9.07
C GLU A 390 -5.22 -37.59 7.89
N GLY A 391 -3.91 -37.52 7.85
CA GLY A 391 -3.05 -38.18 6.88
C GLY A 391 -2.12 -39.20 7.55
N SER A 392 -1.25 -39.79 6.74
CA SER A 392 -0.24 -40.73 7.21
C SER A 392 1.17 -40.30 6.79
N LEU A 393 2.16 -40.80 7.51
CA LEU A 393 3.57 -40.59 7.13
C LEU A 393 3.89 -41.19 5.74
N GLU A 394 3.21 -42.26 5.35
CA GLU A 394 3.35 -42.86 4.03
C GLU A 394 2.84 -41.92 2.92
N GLN A 395 1.66 -41.31 3.11
CA GLN A 395 1.15 -40.29 2.20
C GLN A 395 2.10 -39.10 2.14
N LEU A 396 2.57 -38.63 3.29
CA LEU A 396 3.51 -37.50 3.35
C LEU A 396 4.82 -37.82 2.60
N ASN A 397 5.36 -39.04 2.75
CA ASN A 397 6.54 -39.50 2.01
C ASN A 397 6.30 -39.60 0.50
N THR A 398 5.08 -39.88 0.08
CA THR A 398 4.73 -39.99 -1.34
C THR A 398 4.66 -38.62 -2.03
N TRP A 399 4.15 -37.61 -1.34
CA TRP A 399 3.75 -36.34 -1.97
C TRP A 399 4.66 -35.15 -1.65
N LEU A 400 5.11 -35.01 -0.39
CA LEU A 400 5.88 -33.84 0.05
C LEU A 400 7.23 -33.67 -0.67
N PRO A 401 7.98 -34.74 -1.05
CA PRO A 401 9.21 -34.60 -1.80
C PRO A 401 9.04 -33.94 -3.17
N LYS A 402 7.92 -34.20 -3.85
CA LYS A 402 7.61 -33.61 -5.15
C LYS A 402 7.30 -32.11 -5.02
N LEU A 403 6.53 -31.74 -3.99
CA LEU A 403 6.25 -30.33 -3.70
C LEU A 403 7.53 -29.59 -3.28
N ALA A 404 8.40 -30.23 -2.49
CA ALA A 404 9.66 -29.64 -2.07
C ALA A 404 10.62 -29.40 -3.25
N ASP A 405 10.61 -30.28 -4.25
CA ASP A 405 11.41 -30.10 -5.48
C ASP A 405 10.92 -28.88 -6.27
N ALA A 406 9.59 -28.78 -6.51
CA ALA A 406 9.00 -27.63 -7.19
C ALA A 406 9.19 -26.34 -6.38
N GLY A 407 9.06 -26.41 -5.04
CA GLY A 407 9.30 -25.26 -4.15
C GLY A 407 10.76 -24.81 -4.14
N ARG A 408 11.70 -25.76 -4.30
CA ARG A 408 13.13 -25.45 -4.42
C ARG A 408 13.45 -24.76 -5.75
N GLU A 409 12.80 -25.17 -6.82
CA GLU A 409 12.98 -24.54 -8.12
C GLU A 409 12.50 -23.07 -8.08
N LEU A 410 11.30 -22.81 -7.54
CA LEU A 410 10.78 -21.45 -7.37
C LEU A 410 11.69 -20.62 -6.43
N TYR A 411 12.16 -21.20 -5.32
CA TYR A 411 13.10 -20.56 -4.40
C TYR A 411 14.38 -20.12 -5.10
N ARG A 412 14.97 -20.98 -5.93
CA ARG A 412 16.19 -20.68 -6.67
C ARG A 412 16.03 -19.61 -7.74
N GLN A 413 14.85 -19.45 -8.28
CA GLN A 413 14.58 -18.38 -9.24
C GLN A 413 14.45 -17.02 -8.53
N ILE A 414 13.69 -16.97 -7.42
CA ILE A 414 13.39 -15.70 -6.73
C ILE A 414 14.59 -15.20 -5.94
N LEU A 415 15.29 -16.09 -5.22
CA LEU A 415 16.43 -15.65 -4.41
C LEU A 415 17.67 -15.41 -5.25
N PRO A 416 18.39 -14.31 -4.99
CA PRO A 416 19.48 -13.88 -5.82
C PRO A 416 20.55 -14.97 -5.95
N GLN A 417 20.84 -15.33 -7.17
CA GLN A 417 21.95 -16.18 -7.54
C GLN A 417 22.99 -15.28 -8.21
N ASN A 418 23.77 -14.56 -7.42
CA ASN A 418 24.83 -13.72 -7.99
C ASN A 418 25.79 -14.57 -8.82
N GLN A 419 25.80 -14.30 -10.11
CA GLN A 419 26.74 -14.87 -11.05
C GLN A 419 28.16 -14.42 -10.63
N GLY A 420 28.80 -15.21 -9.81
CA GLY A 420 30.23 -15.05 -9.61
C GLY A 420 30.76 -15.04 -8.17
N LEU A 421 30.01 -14.76 -7.15
CA LEU A 421 30.55 -14.69 -5.78
C LEU A 421 29.73 -15.34 -4.67
N LEU A 422 28.40 -15.48 -4.75
CA LEU A 422 27.59 -15.84 -3.57
C LEU A 422 26.33 -16.70 -3.84
N GLY A 423 26.13 -17.32 -4.97
CA GLY A 423 24.87 -17.94 -5.41
C GLY A 423 24.13 -18.81 -4.41
N ASP A 424 24.76 -19.84 -3.86
CA ASP A 424 24.16 -20.68 -2.81
C ASP A 424 24.39 -20.06 -1.40
N GLU A 425 25.41 -19.22 -1.22
CA GLU A 425 25.81 -18.70 0.09
C GLU A 425 24.84 -17.67 0.65
N GLN A 426 24.17 -16.85 -0.16
CA GLN A 426 23.18 -15.87 0.31
C GLN A 426 21.91 -16.53 0.80
N GLY A 427 21.40 -17.54 0.07
CA GLY A 427 20.26 -18.32 0.52
C GLY A 427 20.55 -19.06 1.82
N GLU A 428 21.75 -19.63 1.96
CA GLU A 428 22.22 -20.28 3.18
C GLU A 428 22.40 -19.26 4.32
N PHE A 429 22.85 -18.05 4.02
CA PHE A 429 23.01 -16.97 4.98
C PHE A 429 21.64 -16.50 5.54
N LEU A 430 20.67 -16.21 4.67
CA LEU A 430 19.30 -15.86 5.09
C LEU A 430 18.68 -16.98 5.91
N GLN A 431 18.83 -18.23 5.50
CA GLN A 431 18.33 -19.39 6.22
C GLN A 431 18.93 -19.51 7.62
N ALA A 432 20.24 -19.21 7.78
CA ALA A 432 20.90 -19.26 9.08
C ALA A 432 20.50 -18.09 10.00
N ALA A 433 20.24 -16.93 9.41
CA ALA A 433 19.94 -15.71 10.14
C ALA A 433 18.46 -15.59 10.55
N LEU A 434 17.52 -16.10 9.73
CA LEU A 434 16.10 -16.05 10.01
C LEU A 434 15.68 -17.16 11.00
N LYS A 435 15.08 -16.74 12.11
CA LYS A 435 14.55 -17.66 13.13
C LYS A 435 13.15 -18.16 12.76
N PRO A 436 12.76 -19.40 13.14
CA PRO A 436 11.39 -19.84 13.00
C PRO A 436 10.39 -18.90 13.69
N GLY A 437 9.29 -18.60 13.01
CA GLY A 437 8.28 -17.66 13.50
C GLY A 437 8.55 -16.20 13.11
N THR A 438 9.70 -15.90 12.50
CA THR A 438 9.96 -14.56 11.95
C THR A 438 8.88 -14.17 10.95
N VAL A 439 8.46 -12.91 11.01
CA VAL A 439 7.55 -12.33 10.02
C VAL A 439 8.37 -11.81 8.85
N ILE A 440 8.06 -12.30 7.66
CA ILE A 440 8.64 -11.84 6.39
C ILE A 440 7.59 -10.95 5.72
N GLN A 441 7.96 -9.71 5.45
CA GLN A 441 7.09 -8.75 4.77
C GLN A 441 7.34 -8.79 3.27
N VAL A 442 6.27 -8.89 2.49
CA VAL A 442 6.28 -8.77 1.04
C VAL A 442 5.48 -7.54 0.63
N ASN A 443 6.13 -6.63 -0.10
CA ASN A 443 5.51 -5.41 -0.62
C ASN A 443 5.42 -5.50 -2.15
N PRO A 444 4.24 -5.63 -2.74
CA PRO A 444 4.06 -5.39 -4.17
C PRO A 444 4.14 -3.88 -4.42
N VAL A 445 5.29 -3.40 -4.90
CA VAL A 445 5.57 -1.96 -5.07
C VAL A 445 4.96 -1.41 -6.35
N LEU A 446 4.98 -2.19 -7.42
CA LEU A 446 4.38 -1.82 -8.70
C LEU A 446 3.92 -3.08 -9.43
N GLY A 447 2.66 -3.05 -9.90
CA GLY A 447 2.06 -4.19 -10.58
C GLY A 447 1.59 -5.28 -9.61
N LYS A 448 0.93 -6.28 -10.16
CA LYS A 448 0.25 -7.33 -9.40
C LYS A 448 0.84 -8.69 -9.76
N VAL A 449 1.58 -9.27 -8.85
CA VAL A 449 2.15 -10.61 -9.00
C VAL A 449 1.87 -11.40 -7.74
N THR A 450 1.06 -12.44 -7.85
CA THR A 450 0.79 -13.36 -6.73
C THR A 450 1.77 -14.52 -6.74
N ILE A 451 2.57 -14.58 -5.69
CA ILE A 451 3.57 -15.63 -5.50
C ILE A 451 3.17 -16.45 -4.28
N PRO A 452 3.16 -17.79 -4.40
CA PRO A 452 2.85 -18.67 -3.28
C PRO A 452 4.07 -18.79 -2.34
N TRP A 453 4.40 -17.71 -1.63
CA TRP A 453 5.59 -17.62 -0.78
C TRP A 453 5.71 -18.73 0.25
N GLY A 454 4.58 -19.21 0.78
CA GLY A 454 4.56 -20.32 1.72
C GLY A 454 5.07 -21.64 1.15
N LEU A 455 5.05 -21.77 -0.17
CA LEU A 455 5.51 -22.97 -0.89
C LEU A 455 7.01 -22.94 -1.25
N LEU A 456 7.70 -21.82 -1.04
CA LEU A 456 9.16 -21.77 -1.24
C LEU A 456 9.84 -22.78 -0.33
N TYR A 457 10.73 -23.60 -0.91
CA TYR A 457 11.50 -24.61 -0.18
C TYR A 457 12.99 -24.24 -0.15
N GLU A 458 13.49 -23.85 1.01
CA GLU A 458 14.83 -23.26 1.13
C GLU A 458 15.99 -24.28 1.16
N ARG A 459 15.70 -25.58 1.36
CA ARG A 459 16.73 -26.61 1.49
C ARG A 459 17.00 -27.32 0.18
N LYS A 460 18.23 -27.89 0.05
CA LYS A 460 18.56 -28.73 -1.09
C LYS A 460 17.74 -30.02 -1.02
N VAL A 461 17.18 -30.43 -2.16
CA VAL A 461 16.44 -31.70 -2.31
C VAL A 461 16.94 -32.43 -3.54
N LYS A 462 17.07 -33.75 -3.46
CA LYS A 462 17.41 -34.61 -4.59
C LYS A 462 16.14 -35.35 -5.03
N PRO A 463 15.56 -34.96 -6.19
CA PRO A 463 14.37 -35.65 -6.66
C PRO A 463 14.69 -37.10 -7.04
N SER A 464 14.32 -38.03 -6.17
CA SER A 464 14.53 -39.46 -6.41
C SER A 464 13.50 -40.30 -5.67
N LYS A 465 13.29 -41.54 -6.14
CA LYS A 465 12.41 -42.52 -5.45
C LYS A 465 12.91 -42.88 -4.01
N ARG A 466 14.13 -42.53 -3.67
CA ARG A 466 14.72 -42.81 -2.36
C ARG A 466 14.62 -41.58 -1.40
N THR A 467 14.13 -40.47 -1.88
CA THR A 467 13.94 -39.29 -1.06
C THR A 467 12.73 -39.47 -0.16
N SER A 468 12.89 -39.26 1.12
CA SER A 468 11.85 -39.44 2.12
C SER A 468 11.70 -38.22 3.01
N VAL A 469 10.59 -38.14 3.71
CA VAL A 469 10.37 -37.07 4.70
C VAL A 469 11.17 -37.36 5.97
N CYS A 470 11.81 -36.32 6.49
CA CYS A 470 12.53 -36.43 7.75
C CYS A 470 11.53 -36.59 8.92
N GLY A 471 11.44 -37.77 9.48
CA GLY A 471 10.49 -38.07 10.58
C GLY A 471 10.73 -37.28 11.88
N ARG A 472 11.84 -36.54 11.99
CA ARG A 472 12.14 -35.73 13.17
C ARG A 472 11.32 -34.44 13.28
N PHE A 473 10.59 -34.05 12.25
CA PHE A 473 9.73 -32.87 12.29
C PHE A 473 8.64 -32.95 13.37
N THR A 474 8.27 -34.15 13.79
CA THR A 474 7.29 -34.39 14.87
C THR A 474 7.81 -34.01 16.26
N ASN A 475 9.13 -33.86 16.44
CA ASN A 475 9.77 -33.58 17.73
C ASN A 475 9.88 -32.09 18.07
N HIS A 476 9.12 -31.23 17.40
CA HIS A 476 9.05 -29.77 17.61
C HIS A 476 10.38 -29.00 17.45
N ASP A 477 11.44 -29.61 16.90
CA ASP A 477 12.70 -28.90 16.57
C ASP A 477 12.54 -28.13 15.26
N LEU A 478 11.94 -26.95 15.35
CA LEU A 478 11.68 -26.08 14.20
C LEU A 478 12.99 -25.57 13.55
N ASP A 479 14.04 -25.40 14.33
CA ASP A 479 15.35 -24.95 13.84
C ASP A 479 16.14 -26.05 13.15
N CYS A 480 15.80 -27.30 13.43
CA CYS A 480 16.58 -28.45 13.00
C CYS A 480 18.08 -28.32 13.34
N THR A 481 18.42 -27.59 14.40
CA THR A 481 19.82 -27.25 14.75
C THR A 481 20.65 -28.51 14.98
N ASN A 482 20.04 -29.49 15.62
CA ASN A 482 20.67 -30.78 15.92
C ASN A 482 20.16 -31.92 15.02
N CYS A 483 19.53 -31.62 13.90
CA CYS A 483 19.01 -32.65 13.00
C CYS A 483 20.13 -33.17 12.09
N PRO A 484 20.51 -34.46 12.16
CA PRO A 484 21.54 -35.04 11.29
C PRO A 484 21.17 -35.06 9.81
N ASN A 485 19.88 -34.84 9.49
CA ASN A 485 19.36 -34.80 8.13
C ASN A 485 19.26 -33.38 7.56
N LYS A 486 19.68 -32.32 8.32
CA LYS A 486 19.50 -30.93 7.94
C LYS A 486 20.02 -30.62 6.55
N ASP A 487 21.22 -31.11 6.23
CA ASP A 487 21.92 -30.83 4.96
C ASP A 487 21.92 -32.04 4.00
N ASN A 488 21.16 -33.08 4.33
CA ASN A 488 21.09 -34.29 3.50
C ASN A 488 19.97 -34.17 2.46
N PRO A 489 20.31 -34.04 1.16
CA PRO A 489 19.32 -33.81 0.10
C PRO A 489 18.40 -35.00 -0.16
N ASN A 490 18.66 -36.16 0.44
CA ASN A 490 17.75 -37.32 0.36
C ASN A 490 16.62 -37.27 1.40
N PHE A 491 16.61 -36.25 2.28
CA PHE A 491 15.55 -36.05 3.23
C PHE A 491 14.88 -34.68 3.03
N VAL A 492 13.58 -34.67 2.89
CA VAL A 492 12.74 -33.48 2.90
C VAL A 492 12.31 -33.20 4.35
N CYS A 493 12.73 -32.07 4.88
CA CYS A 493 12.21 -31.58 6.14
C CYS A 493 11.04 -30.64 5.86
N PRO A 494 9.83 -30.86 6.40
CA PRO A 494 8.70 -29.94 6.21
C PRO A 494 9.04 -28.51 6.62
N HIS A 495 9.85 -28.31 7.64
CA HIS A 495 10.30 -27.00 8.09
C HIS A 495 11.26 -26.28 7.11
N GLY A 496 11.57 -26.88 5.96
CA GLY A 496 12.22 -26.21 4.85
C GLY A 496 11.27 -25.36 3.99
N PHE A 497 9.96 -25.55 4.13
CA PHE A 497 8.98 -24.67 3.51
C PHE A 497 8.84 -23.36 4.32
N TRP A 498 8.84 -22.24 3.63
CA TRP A 498 8.67 -20.94 4.26
C TRP A 498 7.36 -20.84 5.04
N GLY A 499 6.26 -21.40 4.53
CA GLY A 499 4.96 -21.39 5.18
C GLY A 499 4.88 -22.17 6.51
N TYR A 500 5.83 -23.07 6.80
CA TYR A 500 5.95 -23.71 8.12
C TYR A 500 6.97 -23.02 9.02
N ARG A 501 7.96 -22.41 8.41
CA ARG A 501 9.07 -21.82 9.17
C ARG A 501 8.74 -20.39 9.57
N TYR A 502 8.18 -19.61 8.69
CA TYR A 502 7.96 -18.17 8.81
C TYR A 502 6.47 -17.81 8.74
N SER A 503 6.12 -16.68 9.29
CA SER A 503 4.87 -16.00 8.99
C SER A 503 5.10 -15.03 7.83
N ILE A 504 4.30 -15.13 6.79
CA ILE A 504 4.47 -14.31 5.60
C ILE A 504 3.28 -13.38 5.49
N GLU A 505 3.55 -12.09 5.49
CA GLU A 505 2.56 -11.05 5.21
C GLU A 505 2.76 -10.48 3.82
N GLN A 506 1.69 -10.33 3.07
CA GLN A 506 1.71 -9.68 1.78
C GLN A 506 0.85 -8.42 1.90
N LEU A 507 1.51 -7.26 1.95
CA LEU A 507 0.79 -6.01 2.11
C LEU A 507 0.11 -5.61 0.78
N PRO A 508 -1.12 -5.10 0.83
CA PRO A 508 -1.77 -4.60 -0.38
C PRO A 508 -1.00 -3.41 -0.97
N CYS A 509 -0.83 -3.41 -2.30
CA CYS A 509 -0.23 -2.29 -3.02
C CYS A 509 -1.31 -1.26 -3.37
N TRP A 510 -1.23 -0.08 -2.78
CA TRP A 510 -2.17 1.01 -3.00
C TRP A 510 -1.52 2.12 -3.84
N VAL A 511 -1.49 1.94 -5.15
CA VAL A 511 -1.26 3.05 -6.08
C VAL A 511 -2.50 3.17 -6.95
N SER A 512 -3.49 3.85 -6.43
CA SER A 512 -4.59 4.35 -7.25
C SER A 512 -4.57 5.88 -7.19
N ASN A 513 -4.39 6.51 -8.34
CA ASN A 513 -4.51 7.97 -8.48
C ASN A 513 -5.95 8.48 -8.30
N LYS A 514 -6.90 7.64 -7.90
CA LYS A 514 -8.30 8.05 -7.86
C LYS A 514 -9.01 7.89 -6.53
N HIS A 515 -8.70 6.92 -5.70
CA HIS A 515 -9.33 6.76 -4.38
C HIS A 515 -8.45 5.90 -3.51
N SER A 516 -7.58 6.51 -2.71
CA SER A 516 -6.90 5.80 -1.63
C SER A 516 -7.90 5.47 -0.53
N THR A 517 -8.54 4.32 -0.62
CA THR A 517 -9.21 3.76 0.53
C THR A 517 -8.19 3.28 1.53
N PRO A 518 -8.36 3.67 2.75
CA PRO A 518 -7.46 3.32 3.83
C PRO A 518 -7.55 1.84 4.16
N SER A 519 -6.44 1.15 4.08
CA SER A 519 -6.33 -0.19 4.64
C SER A 519 -5.80 -0.09 6.06
N ALA A 520 -6.56 -0.54 7.03
CA ALA A 520 -6.02 -0.73 8.36
C ALA A 520 -5.02 -1.88 8.33
N LEU A 521 -3.70 -1.59 8.37
CA LEU A 521 -2.65 -2.62 8.44
C LEU A 521 -2.79 -3.50 9.69
N VAL A 522 -3.40 -2.97 10.73
CA VAL A 522 -3.67 -3.72 11.96
C VAL A 522 -5.05 -3.30 12.47
N ARG A 523 -5.94 -4.24 12.56
CA ARG A 523 -7.20 -4.07 13.23
C ARG A 523 -7.16 -4.88 14.52
N GLN A 524 -7.18 -4.19 15.64
CA GLN A 524 -7.42 -4.80 16.94
C GLN A 524 -8.80 -4.35 17.40
N ILE A 525 -9.75 -5.26 17.34
CA ILE A 525 -11.06 -5.03 17.96
C ILE A 525 -10.99 -5.62 19.37
N GLN A 526 -10.98 -4.73 20.34
CA GLN A 526 -11.31 -5.07 21.73
C GLN A 526 -12.67 -4.45 22.02
N ASN A 527 -13.74 -5.20 21.82
CA ASN A 527 -15.07 -4.74 22.12
C ASN A 527 -15.76 -5.70 23.08
N ASP A 528 -16.52 -5.12 24.04
CA ASP A 528 -17.52 -5.85 24.82
C ASP A 528 -18.75 -6.23 23.97
N LEU A 529 -18.77 -5.93 22.69
CA LEU A 529 -19.83 -6.18 21.73
C LEU A 529 -19.50 -7.42 20.88
N PRO A 530 -20.52 -8.13 20.37
CA PRO A 530 -20.31 -9.25 19.46
C PRO A 530 -19.64 -8.77 18.16
N LEU A 531 -18.80 -9.63 17.56
CA LEU A 531 -18.24 -9.40 16.24
C LEU A 531 -19.30 -9.68 15.17
N TYR A 532 -19.39 -8.81 14.18
CA TYR A 532 -20.29 -8.99 13.03
C TYR A 532 -19.59 -9.79 11.93
N LEU A 533 -20.16 -10.94 11.61
CA LEU A 533 -19.61 -11.87 10.61
C LEU A 533 -20.64 -12.12 9.51
N SER A 534 -20.32 -11.71 8.26
CA SER A 534 -21.05 -12.13 7.06
C SER A 534 -20.61 -13.53 6.66
N PHE A 535 -21.45 -14.54 6.88
CA PHE A 535 -21.18 -15.95 6.56
C PHE A 535 -21.85 -16.32 5.24
N ASN A 536 -21.05 -16.35 4.17
CA ASN A 536 -21.52 -16.54 2.80
C ASN A 536 -21.27 -17.97 2.38
N VAL A 537 -22.32 -18.75 2.17
CA VAL A 537 -22.24 -20.20 2.11
C VAL A 537 -22.92 -20.79 0.88
N TRP A 538 -22.30 -21.87 0.33
CA TRP A 538 -22.94 -22.77 -0.61
C TRP A 538 -23.76 -23.80 0.18
N ARG A 539 -25.10 -23.71 0.11
CA ARG A 539 -26.01 -24.52 0.96
C ARG A 539 -25.98 -26.03 0.70
N GLU A 540 -25.43 -26.46 -0.45
CA GLU A 540 -25.32 -27.89 -0.74
C GLU A 540 -24.06 -28.53 -0.12
N PHE A 541 -23.21 -27.77 0.58
CA PHE A 541 -22.18 -28.36 1.41
C PHE A 541 -22.79 -29.13 2.58
N ASN A 542 -22.20 -30.26 2.94
CA ASN A 542 -22.74 -31.12 3.96
C ASN A 542 -22.39 -30.67 5.39
N LEU A 543 -21.35 -29.86 5.55
CA LEU A 543 -20.78 -29.49 6.84
C LEU A 543 -21.07 -28.04 7.23
N TRP A 544 -21.76 -27.25 6.40
CA TRP A 544 -21.88 -25.81 6.64
C TRP A 544 -22.66 -25.45 7.91
N GLU A 545 -23.74 -26.20 8.25
CA GLU A 545 -24.51 -25.97 9.48
C GLU A 545 -23.66 -26.28 10.72
N GLU A 546 -22.96 -27.43 10.70
CA GLU A 546 -22.05 -27.81 11.80
C GLU A 546 -20.91 -26.79 11.95
N HIS A 547 -20.36 -26.31 10.82
CA HIS A 547 -19.34 -25.28 10.80
C HIS A 547 -19.85 -23.96 11.41
N GLN A 548 -21.05 -23.55 11.04
CA GLN A 548 -21.71 -22.36 11.61
C GLN A 548 -21.81 -22.46 13.14
N GLU A 549 -22.26 -23.60 13.66
CA GLU A 549 -22.40 -23.83 15.11
C GLU A 549 -21.02 -23.82 15.82
N LYS A 550 -19.98 -24.37 15.18
CA LYS A 550 -18.61 -24.31 15.71
C LYS A 550 -18.09 -22.86 15.77
N LEU A 551 -18.38 -22.05 14.78
CA LEU A 551 -18.02 -20.63 14.77
C LEU A 551 -18.75 -19.86 15.88
N LYS A 552 -20.05 -20.07 16.05
CA LYS A 552 -20.83 -19.46 17.14
C LYS A 552 -20.29 -19.85 18.53
N ALA A 553 -19.85 -21.07 18.66
CA ALA A 553 -19.26 -21.56 19.92
C ALA A 553 -17.85 -21.00 20.19
N ALA A 554 -17.16 -20.51 19.15
CA ALA A 554 -15.80 -20.01 19.28
C ALA A 554 -15.70 -18.58 19.84
N GLY A 555 -16.80 -17.80 19.77
CA GLY A 555 -16.81 -16.44 20.28
C GLY A 555 -18.22 -15.82 20.30
N SER A 556 -18.33 -14.60 20.83
CA SER A 556 -19.58 -13.83 20.78
C SER A 556 -19.71 -13.21 19.38
N LEU A 557 -20.51 -13.84 18.53
CA LEU A 557 -20.65 -13.46 17.12
C LEU A 557 -22.12 -13.10 16.81
N GLU A 558 -22.30 -12.00 16.07
CA GLU A 558 -23.51 -11.73 15.30
C GLU A 558 -23.27 -12.28 13.88
N LEU A 559 -23.81 -13.49 13.63
CA LEU A 559 -23.55 -14.22 12.41
C LEU A 559 -24.69 -14.03 11.42
N LEU A 560 -24.38 -13.35 10.31
CA LEU A 560 -25.31 -13.00 9.22
C LEU A 560 -25.09 -14.00 8.09
N THR A 561 -25.97 -15.01 7.97
CA THR A 561 -25.84 -16.07 6.97
C THR A 561 -26.45 -15.64 5.64
N CYS A 562 -25.68 -15.78 4.57
CA CYS A 562 -26.09 -15.49 3.19
C CYS A 562 -25.88 -16.73 2.31
N GLU A 563 -26.93 -17.31 1.81
CA GLU A 563 -26.93 -18.45 0.89
C GLU A 563 -27.11 -18.01 -0.57
N GLU A 564 -27.67 -16.84 -0.78
CA GLU A 564 -28.03 -16.27 -2.07
C GLU A 564 -27.49 -14.84 -2.22
N ILE A 565 -27.25 -14.40 -3.45
CA ILE A 565 -26.69 -13.07 -3.73
C ILE A 565 -27.56 -11.95 -3.19
N LEU A 566 -28.88 -12.05 -3.31
CA LEU A 566 -29.77 -11.02 -2.77
C LEU A 566 -29.64 -10.85 -1.24
N GLN A 567 -29.45 -11.95 -0.50
CA GLN A 567 -29.21 -11.91 0.93
C GLN A 567 -27.87 -11.24 1.25
N LEU A 568 -26.85 -11.54 0.45
CA LEU A 568 -25.52 -10.92 0.54
C LEU A 568 -25.61 -9.41 0.33
N GLU A 569 -26.27 -8.96 -0.75
CA GLU A 569 -26.49 -7.55 -1.06
C GLU A 569 -27.18 -6.83 0.11
N MET A 570 -28.32 -7.36 0.56
CA MET A 570 -29.05 -6.78 1.70
C MET A 570 -28.20 -6.71 2.97
N THR A 571 -27.39 -7.74 3.24
CA THR A 571 -26.51 -7.78 4.40
C THR A 571 -25.41 -6.73 4.30
N TRP A 572 -24.78 -6.59 3.15
CA TRP A 572 -23.71 -5.61 2.95
C TRP A 572 -24.23 -4.17 2.92
N GLU A 573 -25.41 -3.93 2.34
CA GLU A 573 -26.06 -2.61 2.38
C GLU A 573 -26.47 -2.20 3.80
N THR A 574 -27.00 -3.15 4.58
CA THR A 574 -27.49 -2.86 5.93
C THR A 574 -26.40 -2.83 6.98
N HIS A 575 -25.45 -3.77 6.92
CA HIS A 575 -24.44 -4.02 7.96
C HIS A 575 -23.00 -3.78 7.49
N GLY A 576 -22.74 -3.42 6.23
CA GLY A 576 -21.39 -3.31 5.68
C GLY A 576 -20.43 -2.45 6.49
N ASN A 577 -20.94 -1.40 7.14
CA ASN A 577 -20.16 -0.54 8.04
C ASN A 577 -20.02 -1.06 9.48
N GLN A 578 -20.46 -2.28 9.76
CA GLN A 578 -20.33 -2.95 11.07
C GLN A 578 -19.58 -4.27 10.96
N LEU A 579 -19.39 -4.79 9.72
CA LEU A 579 -18.75 -6.08 9.50
C LEU A 579 -17.30 -6.08 9.99
N ASP A 580 -16.96 -7.07 10.77
CA ASP A 580 -15.61 -7.36 11.23
C ASP A 580 -14.93 -8.42 10.36
N LEU A 581 -15.73 -9.39 9.90
CA LEU A 581 -15.28 -10.48 9.04
C LEU A 581 -16.30 -10.76 7.94
N VAL A 582 -15.82 -10.85 6.71
CA VAL A 582 -16.58 -11.39 5.56
C VAL A 582 -16.00 -12.74 5.21
N TYR A 583 -16.75 -13.78 5.47
CA TYR A 583 -16.27 -15.15 5.30
C TYR A 583 -17.06 -15.88 4.22
N PHE A 584 -16.36 -16.38 3.21
CA PHE A 584 -16.91 -17.19 2.13
C PHE A 584 -16.58 -18.64 2.35
N TYR A 585 -17.60 -19.48 2.55
CA TYR A 585 -17.52 -20.93 2.56
C TYR A 585 -18.34 -21.46 1.39
N CYS A 586 -17.74 -21.38 0.19
CA CYS A 586 -18.46 -21.60 -1.06
C CYS A 586 -17.52 -22.13 -2.14
N HIS A 587 -18.06 -22.42 -3.31
CA HIS A 587 -17.23 -22.69 -4.47
C HIS A 587 -16.57 -21.43 -4.99
N GLY A 588 -15.41 -21.62 -5.62
CA GLY A 588 -14.74 -20.59 -6.40
C GLY A 588 -14.16 -21.20 -7.66
N GLY A 589 -13.94 -20.39 -8.67
CA GLY A 589 -13.42 -20.87 -9.94
C GLY A 589 -13.01 -19.75 -10.89
N VAL A 590 -12.60 -20.15 -12.08
CA VAL A 590 -12.32 -19.25 -13.20
C VAL A 590 -13.18 -19.68 -14.37
N GLU A 591 -13.92 -18.75 -14.95
CA GLU A 591 -14.74 -18.99 -16.12
C GLU A 591 -13.85 -19.43 -17.29
N GLU A 592 -14.21 -20.52 -17.98
CA GLU A 592 -13.35 -21.12 -19.00
C GLU A 592 -13.04 -20.19 -20.17
N ILE A 593 -14.02 -19.43 -20.65
CA ILE A 593 -13.91 -18.60 -21.84
C ILE A 593 -13.33 -17.23 -21.52
N ALA A 594 -13.98 -16.51 -20.60
CA ALA A 594 -13.58 -15.13 -20.28
C ALA A 594 -12.42 -15.04 -19.27
N LYS A 595 -12.00 -16.19 -18.69
CA LYS A 595 -10.93 -16.27 -17.69
C LYS A 595 -11.17 -15.35 -16.47
N ARG A 596 -12.44 -15.08 -16.15
CA ARG A 596 -12.83 -14.27 -14.99
C ARG A 596 -12.94 -15.13 -13.73
N PRO A 597 -12.29 -14.75 -12.63
CA PRO A 597 -12.47 -15.43 -11.36
C PRO A 597 -13.85 -15.14 -10.79
N TYR A 598 -14.42 -16.09 -10.05
CA TYR A 598 -15.69 -15.96 -9.39
C TYR A 598 -15.73 -16.70 -8.05
N LEU A 599 -16.62 -16.26 -7.19
CA LEU A 599 -17.14 -17.03 -6.05
C LEU A 599 -18.59 -17.42 -6.39
N GLU A 600 -19.05 -18.58 -5.95
CA GLU A 600 -20.36 -19.11 -6.30
C GLU A 600 -21.18 -19.36 -5.03
N LEU A 601 -22.27 -18.63 -4.85
CA LEU A 601 -23.29 -18.90 -3.87
C LEU A 601 -24.35 -19.83 -4.46
N SER A 602 -25.35 -20.19 -3.68
CA SER A 602 -26.30 -21.24 -4.07
C SER A 602 -27.17 -20.92 -5.30
N ASP A 603 -27.27 -19.65 -5.65
CA ASP A 603 -28.10 -19.16 -6.77
C ASP A 603 -27.28 -18.62 -7.95
N ASP A 604 -26.15 -17.96 -7.72
CA ASP A 604 -25.37 -17.34 -8.80
C ASP A 604 -23.91 -17.08 -8.39
N ARG A 605 -23.15 -16.49 -9.31
CA ARG A 605 -21.73 -16.20 -9.20
C ARG A 605 -21.43 -14.72 -8.94
N ILE A 606 -20.46 -14.48 -8.07
CA ILE A 606 -19.93 -13.18 -7.76
C ILE A 606 -18.66 -12.98 -8.57
N TYR A 607 -18.65 -11.99 -9.44
CA TYR A 607 -17.51 -11.58 -10.25
C TYR A 607 -16.97 -10.19 -9.79
N SER A 608 -15.84 -9.78 -10.34
CA SER A 608 -15.23 -8.47 -10.08
C SER A 608 -16.21 -7.30 -10.23
N ASN A 609 -17.03 -7.30 -11.28
CA ASN A 609 -18.01 -6.22 -11.52
C ASN A 609 -19.09 -6.10 -10.43
N PHE A 610 -19.37 -7.17 -9.71
CA PHE A 610 -20.23 -7.08 -8.53
C PHE A 610 -19.52 -6.34 -7.40
N LEU A 611 -18.24 -6.64 -7.17
CA LEU A 611 -17.43 -6.01 -6.12
C LEU A 611 -17.12 -4.53 -6.41
N GLU A 612 -17.01 -4.14 -7.70
CA GLU A 612 -16.87 -2.74 -8.12
C GLU A 612 -18.01 -1.85 -7.61
N CYS A 613 -19.24 -2.39 -7.46
CA CYS A 613 -20.37 -1.66 -6.90
C CYS A 613 -20.18 -1.31 -5.40
N TYR A 614 -19.24 -1.95 -4.74
CA TYR A 614 -18.94 -1.76 -3.31
C TYR A 614 -17.60 -1.07 -3.07
N GLU A 615 -16.96 -0.47 -4.10
CA GLU A 615 -15.73 0.28 -3.92
C GLU A 615 -15.85 1.32 -2.81
N SER A 616 -14.90 1.30 -1.87
CA SER A 616 -14.84 2.22 -0.72
C SER A 616 -16.07 2.20 0.19
N THR A 617 -16.90 1.15 0.13
CA THR A 617 -18.15 1.06 0.90
C THR A 617 -17.89 0.63 2.35
N TRP A 618 -16.96 -0.28 2.57
CA TRP A 618 -16.66 -0.85 3.88
C TRP A 618 -15.76 0.05 4.73
N LYS A 619 -16.34 1.03 5.40
CA LYS A 619 -15.59 1.97 6.25
C LYS A 619 -15.10 1.36 7.57
N HIS A 620 -15.54 0.16 7.91
CA HIS A 620 -15.12 -0.57 9.10
C HIS A 620 -13.98 -1.56 8.82
N TYR A 621 -13.55 -1.68 7.57
CA TYR A 621 -12.42 -2.49 7.10
C TYR A 621 -12.47 -3.95 7.56
N PRO A 622 -13.47 -4.76 7.16
CA PRO A 622 -13.54 -6.17 7.53
C PRO A 622 -12.33 -6.95 7.00
N LEU A 623 -11.92 -7.97 7.73
CA LEU A 623 -11.07 -9.00 7.17
C LEU A 623 -11.90 -9.89 6.24
N VAL A 624 -11.39 -10.24 5.07
CA VAL A 624 -12.05 -11.18 4.14
C VAL A 624 -11.37 -12.53 4.20
N PHE A 625 -12.14 -13.61 4.40
CA PHE A 625 -11.63 -14.97 4.36
C PHE A 625 -12.30 -15.74 3.23
N LEU A 626 -11.54 -16.02 2.16
CA LEU A 626 -12.00 -16.80 1.02
C LEU A 626 -11.66 -18.27 1.24
N ASN A 627 -12.57 -18.99 1.83
CA ASN A 627 -12.46 -20.44 2.04
C ASN A 627 -13.27 -21.17 0.97
N GLY A 628 -12.99 -20.85 -0.28
CA GLY A 628 -13.63 -21.44 -1.43
C GLY A 628 -12.94 -22.72 -1.85
N CYS A 629 -13.71 -23.76 -2.14
CA CYS A 629 -13.21 -24.89 -2.88
C CYS A 629 -13.05 -24.45 -4.34
N ALA A 630 -11.87 -24.04 -4.73
CA ALA A 630 -11.62 -23.64 -6.09
C ALA A 630 -11.55 -24.86 -7.01
N THR A 631 -12.35 -24.87 -8.05
CA THR A 631 -12.32 -25.88 -9.11
C THR A 631 -11.78 -25.23 -10.37
N GLY A 632 -10.47 -25.17 -10.55
CA GLY A 632 -9.96 -24.70 -11.82
C GLY A 632 -8.49 -24.30 -11.82
N ASP A 633 -7.92 -24.21 -13.00
CA ASP A 633 -6.58 -23.68 -13.26
C ASP A 633 -6.57 -22.16 -13.00
N TYR A 634 -6.16 -21.79 -11.81
CA TYR A 634 -5.91 -20.38 -11.51
C TYR A 634 -4.59 -19.93 -12.14
N GLY A 635 -4.69 -19.19 -13.21
CA GLY A 635 -3.56 -18.37 -13.64
C GLY A 635 -3.22 -17.34 -12.53
N PRO A 636 -1.96 -16.98 -12.39
CA PRO A 636 -1.55 -15.97 -11.39
C PRO A 636 -2.36 -14.67 -11.47
N GLU A 637 -2.76 -14.30 -12.68
CA GLU A 637 -3.49 -13.06 -12.97
C GLU A 637 -4.95 -13.08 -12.47
N SER A 638 -5.62 -14.22 -12.55
CA SER A 638 -7.04 -14.32 -12.21
C SER A 638 -7.31 -14.23 -10.70
N TYR A 639 -6.43 -14.82 -9.89
CA TYR A 639 -6.56 -14.82 -8.44
C TYR A 639 -6.30 -13.43 -7.84
N VAL A 640 -5.36 -12.70 -8.42
CA VAL A 640 -5.05 -11.32 -8.03
C VAL A 640 -6.26 -10.41 -8.12
N SER A 641 -7.11 -10.59 -9.14
CA SER A 641 -8.28 -9.74 -9.35
C SER A 641 -9.24 -9.75 -8.16
N LEU A 642 -9.69 -10.92 -7.67
CA LEU A 642 -10.63 -10.99 -6.53
C LEU A 642 -10.04 -10.41 -5.24
N ILE A 643 -8.76 -10.67 -4.95
CA ILE A 643 -8.09 -10.10 -3.77
C ILE A 643 -8.12 -8.57 -3.84
N ASP A 644 -7.73 -8.02 -4.99
CA ASP A 644 -7.71 -6.58 -5.20
C ASP A 644 -9.11 -5.97 -5.12
N ASP A 645 -10.11 -6.64 -5.68
CA ASP A 645 -11.49 -6.15 -5.67
C ASP A 645 -12.03 -6.07 -4.23
N PHE A 646 -11.75 -7.07 -3.39
CA PHE A 646 -12.10 -6.99 -1.97
C PHE A 646 -11.33 -5.90 -1.22
N LEU A 647 -10.05 -5.71 -1.53
CA LEU A 647 -9.28 -4.63 -0.97
C LEU A 647 -9.84 -3.26 -1.41
N ASN A 648 -10.24 -3.12 -2.67
CA ASN A 648 -10.87 -1.90 -3.19
C ASN A 648 -12.25 -1.63 -2.55
N ALA A 649 -12.99 -2.68 -2.19
CA ALA A 649 -14.23 -2.55 -1.43
C ALA A 649 -14.01 -2.03 0.00
N GLY A 650 -12.78 -2.11 0.50
CA GLY A 650 -12.38 -1.62 1.83
C GLY A 650 -11.99 -2.71 2.82
N ALA A 651 -11.65 -3.91 2.35
CA ALA A 651 -11.15 -4.95 3.24
C ALA A 651 -9.81 -4.56 3.88
N SER A 652 -9.61 -4.89 5.16
CA SER A 652 -8.31 -4.74 5.84
C SER A 652 -7.27 -5.76 5.39
N GLY A 653 -7.71 -6.81 4.75
CA GLY A 653 -6.88 -7.86 4.19
C GLY A 653 -7.72 -9.03 3.70
N VAL A 654 -7.08 -9.93 2.99
CA VAL A 654 -7.72 -11.12 2.41
C VAL A 654 -6.91 -12.37 2.76
N VAL A 655 -7.59 -13.42 3.19
CA VAL A 655 -7.03 -14.78 3.24
C VAL A 655 -7.61 -15.56 2.05
N GLY A 656 -6.77 -16.22 1.31
CA GLY A 656 -7.20 -16.97 0.16
C GLY A 656 -6.48 -18.31 -0.01
N THR A 657 -6.89 -19.12 -1.00
CA THR A 657 -6.33 -20.45 -1.29
C THR A 657 -5.54 -20.46 -2.58
N GLU A 658 -4.37 -21.11 -2.57
CA GLU A 658 -3.51 -21.30 -3.75
C GLU A 658 -4.04 -22.36 -4.72
N CYS A 659 -4.96 -23.22 -4.27
CA CYS A 659 -5.60 -24.26 -5.06
C CYS A 659 -6.88 -24.75 -4.38
N PRO A 660 -7.71 -25.56 -5.07
CA PRO A 660 -8.91 -26.16 -4.50
C PRO A 660 -8.63 -26.99 -3.25
N VAL A 661 -9.54 -26.94 -2.29
CA VAL A 661 -9.50 -27.74 -1.06
C VAL A 661 -10.80 -28.53 -0.92
N SER A 662 -10.74 -29.66 -0.23
CA SER A 662 -11.96 -30.43 0.07
C SER A 662 -12.75 -29.80 1.22
N GLU A 663 -14.07 -29.93 1.19
CA GLU A 663 -14.97 -29.40 2.20
C GLU A 663 -14.58 -29.75 3.64
N PRO A 664 -14.29 -31.03 4.02
CA PRO A 664 -13.92 -31.35 5.39
C PRO A 664 -12.63 -30.70 5.86
N PHE A 665 -11.66 -30.53 4.97
CA PHE A 665 -10.41 -29.83 5.28
C PHE A 665 -10.63 -28.33 5.41
N ALA A 666 -11.38 -27.73 4.49
CA ALA A 666 -11.72 -26.30 4.52
C ALA A 666 -12.45 -25.90 5.80
N GLU A 667 -13.43 -26.70 6.22
CA GLU A 667 -14.17 -26.54 7.47
C GLU A 667 -13.22 -26.58 8.68
N HIS A 668 -12.42 -27.66 8.78
CA HIS A 668 -11.51 -27.84 9.90
C HIS A 668 -10.45 -26.73 10.00
N TYR A 669 -9.80 -26.39 8.88
CA TYR A 669 -8.78 -25.34 8.85
C TYR A 669 -9.35 -23.99 9.30
N ALA A 670 -10.48 -23.59 8.71
CA ALA A 670 -11.10 -22.31 9.02
C ALA A 670 -11.59 -22.26 10.48
N THR A 671 -12.22 -23.33 10.98
CA THR A 671 -12.63 -23.42 12.39
C THR A 671 -11.45 -23.17 13.33
N GLU A 672 -10.32 -23.85 13.12
CA GLU A 672 -9.16 -23.74 14.02
C GLU A 672 -8.46 -22.37 13.90
N VAL A 673 -8.39 -21.78 12.69
CA VAL A 673 -7.81 -20.44 12.50
C VAL A 673 -8.72 -19.37 13.09
N LEU A 674 -10.02 -19.39 12.79
CA LEU A 674 -10.97 -18.36 13.24
C LEU A 674 -11.17 -18.42 14.78
N LYS A 675 -11.15 -19.60 15.37
CA LYS A 675 -11.18 -19.77 16.83
C LYS A 675 -10.01 -19.04 17.51
N ARG A 676 -8.81 -19.12 16.95
CA ARG A 676 -7.61 -18.43 17.44
C ARG A 676 -7.72 -16.93 17.21
N LEU A 677 -8.17 -16.54 16.04
CA LEU A 677 -8.40 -15.14 15.70
C LEU A 677 -9.40 -14.47 16.65
N PHE A 678 -10.52 -15.14 16.95
CA PHE A 678 -11.53 -14.65 17.90
C PHE A 678 -11.04 -14.63 19.36
N ALA A 679 -10.02 -15.42 19.67
CA ALA A 679 -9.29 -15.33 20.94
C ALA A 679 -8.26 -14.19 20.99
N GLY A 680 -8.14 -13.39 19.89
CA GLY A 680 -7.22 -12.25 19.79
C GLY A 680 -5.81 -12.61 19.32
N GLU A 681 -5.59 -13.84 18.85
CA GLU A 681 -4.31 -14.20 18.22
C GLU A 681 -4.19 -13.50 16.85
N PRO A 682 -3.05 -12.88 16.51
CA PRO A 682 -2.83 -12.29 15.19
C PRO A 682 -3.06 -13.32 14.07
N MET A 683 -3.67 -12.90 12.95
CA MET A 683 -4.04 -13.79 11.85
C MET A 683 -2.85 -14.56 11.28
N GLY A 684 -1.72 -13.87 11.07
CA GLY A 684 -0.50 -14.52 10.58
C GLY A 684 0.01 -15.59 11.55
N GLN A 685 -0.08 -15.34 12.85
CA GLN A 685 0.31 -16.32 13.89
C GLN A 685 -0.68 -17.48 13.96
N ALA A 686 -1.98 -17.21 13.93
CA ALA A 686 -3.03 -18.23 13.95
C ALA A 686 -2.86 -19.22 12.78
N MET A 687 -2.66 -18.68 11.55
CA MET A 687 -2.41 -19.50 10.37
C MET A 687 -1.14 -20.35 10.48
N LEU A 688 -0.04 -19.76 10.96
CA LEU A 688 1.23 -20.48 11.14
C LEU A 688 1.09 -21.61 12.17
N THR A 689 0.40 -21.33 13.29
CA THR A 689 0.14 -22.31 14.35
C THR A 689 -0.70 -23.47 13.83
N VAL A 690 -1.81 -23.20 13.16
CA VAL A 690 -2.70 -24.24 12.59
C VAL A 690 -1.98 -25.09 11.53
N ARG A 691 -1.18 -24.48 10.65
CA ARG A 691 -0.35 -25.21 9.68
C ARG A 691 0.57 -26.22 10.35
N ARG A 692 1.25 -25.80 11.42
CA ARG A 692 2.17 -26.65 12.17
C ARG A 692 1.44 -27.76 12.94
N GLU A 693 0.29 -27.48 13.53
CA GLU A 693 -0.55 -28.47 14.20
C GLU A 693 -1.07 -29.53 13.25
N LEU A 694 -1.58 -29.12 12.06
CA LEU A 694 -2.02 -30.05 11.01
C LEU A 694 -0.90 -31.00 10.59
N LEU A 695 0.29 -30.45 10.36
CA LEU A 695 1.45 -31.26 10.00
C LEU A 695 1.86 -32.20 11.11
N GLN A 696 1.98 -31.72 12.35
CA GLN A 696 2.53 -32.50 13.47
C GLN A 696 1.57 -33.54 14.02
N ARG A 697 0.28 -33.20 14.14
CA ARG A 697 -0.73 -34.08 14.73
C ARG A 697 -1.34 -35.02 13.71
N TYR A 698 -1.55 -34.51 12.48
CA TYR A 698 -2.33 -35.22 11.46
C TYR A 698 -1.49 -35.63 10.25
N SER A 699 -0.18 -35.36 10.24
CA SER A 699 0.69 -35.58 9.06
C SER A 699 0.09 -34.96 7.77
N ASN A 700 -0.66 -33.84 7.89
CA ASN A 700 -1.37 -33.21 6.80
C ASN A 700 -0.69 -31.90 6.42
N PRO A 701 -0.14 -31.79 5.21
CA PRO A 701 0.56 -30.58 4.75
C PRO A 701 -0.34 -29.54 4.07
N LEU A 702 -1.65 -29.78 3.96
CA LEU A 702 -2.58 -28.91 3.24
C LEU A 702 -2.73 -27.51 3.82
N GLY A 703 -2.28 -27.24 5.06
CA GLY A 703 -2.22 -25.88 5.61
C GLY A 703 -1.39 -24.91 4.76
N LEU A 704 -0.50 -25.40 3.88
CA LEU A 704 0.27 -24.61 2.93
C LEU A 704 -0.58 -24.02 1.79
N VAL A 705 -1.81 -24.49 1.62
CA VAL A 705 -2.73 -24.00 0.57
C VAL A 705 -3.16 -22.55 0.81
N TYR A 706 -3.21 -22.11 2.07
CA TYR A 706 -3.71 -20.79 2.41
C TYR A 706 -2.60 -19.73 2.41
N SER A 707 -2.89 -18.57 1.85
CA SER A 707 -2.01 -17.39 1.83
C SER A 707 -2.68 -16.17 2.49
N LEU A 708 -1.89 -15.34 3.17
CA LEU A 708 -2.34 -14.12 3.83
C LEU A 708 -1.92 -12.89 3.01
N TYR A 709 -2.90 -12.16 2.53
CA TYR A 709 -2.75 -10.87 1.84
C TYR A 709 -3.18 -9.74 2.78
N ALA A 710 -2.47 -9.61 3.86
CA ALA A 710 -2.70 -8.65 4.94
C ALA A 710 -1.45 -8.54 5.82
N ALA A 711 -1.46 -7.58 6.75
CA ALA A 711 -0.46 -7.55 7.82
C ALA A 711 -0.63 -8.76 8.77
N HIS A 712 0.50 -9.28 9.26
CA HIS A 712 0.54 -10.39 10.20
C HIS A 712 -0.29 -10.12 11.47
N GLU A 713 -0.28 -8.88 11.95
CA GLU A 713 -0.84 -8.44 13.23
C GLU A 713 -2.36 -8.23 13.23
N ILE A 714 -3.06 -8.42 12.12
CA ILE A 714 -4.53 -8.33 12.12
C ILE A 714 -5.11 -9.31 13.15
N ALA A 715 -5.87 -8.80 14.10
CA ALA A 715 -6.48 -9.56 15.18
C ALA A 715 -7.91 -9.09 15.44
N LEU A 716 -8.79 -10.04 15.76
CA LEU A 716 -10.19 -9.81 16.11
C LEU A 716 -10.44 -10.47 17.46
N ALA A 717 -10.49 -9.70 18.54
CA ALA A 717 -10.79 -10.25 19.86
C ALA A 717 -12.29 -10.16 20.16
N CYS A 718 -12.88 -11.30 20.42
CA CYS A 718 -14.24 -11.40 20.98
C CYS A 718 -14.20 -11.44 22.50
N PRO A 719 -15.20 -10.85 23.20
CA PRO A 719 -15.46 -11.21 24.59
C PRO A 719 -15.75 -12.70 24.67
N VAL A 720 -14.98 -13.42 25.46
CA VAL A 720 -15.29 -14.82 25.74
C VAL A 720 -16.64 -14.84 26.45
N SER A 721 -17.65 -15.49 25.87
CA SER A 721 -18.92 -15.73 26.56
C SER A 721 -18.58 -16.45 27.86
N ARG A 722 -18.73 -15.76 28.98
CA ARG A 722 -18.66 -16.41 30.30
C ARG A 722 -19.86 -17.36 30.37
N ALA A 723 -19.62 -18.65 30.09
CA ALA A 723 -20.59 -19.70 30.27
C ALA A 723 -20.96 -19.85 31.75
#